data_0e93218b594fce6c84a9c8aa627a78a0
#
_entry.id   0e93218b594fce6c84a9c8aa627a78a0
#
_cell.length_a   1.000
_cell.length_b   1.000
_cell.length_c   1.000
_cell.angle_alpha   90.00
_cell.angle_beta   90.00
_cell.angle_gamma   90.00
#
_symmetry.space_group_name_H-M   'P 1'
#
loop_
_entity.id
_entity.type
_entity.pdbx_description
1 polymer ?
#
loop_
_entity_poly.entity_id
_entity_poly.type
_entity_poly.pdbx_seq_one_letter_code
_entity_poly.pdbx_strand_id
1 'polypeptide(L)'
;RYISVTGVQTCALPISIDQKGKIITNFSGNKCASGTGEFFKQQLGRMDMRLRDINDIPEDSCVMKLSARCSVFMKSDCTHRLNKGEATKGDIVLSLSDVMATKVIDFLNRARISAGRVLLVGGVTLNKYIIRYIRERMPQIEFVIPEQAPYFEAYGAALLAKQSGSLLPARKDLFKAGRVQFKTFKSLKSAEGRVKYLPSQKTKVRADREYILGVDGGSTTTKACLIDIETSEVTASFYGRTHGDPVRALKNCLIEMKKQIREDIGDGKIKITLASTTGSSREILGVFLETPAVYNEIIAHAVGTTFYNEDIDTIFEIGGQDAKYVFLKNKVPIDYAMNEACSAGTGSFLEESAQGDLNIAHAWEIGPIAVEAKEPLKFGEHCSAFINSDIRNAIQQGASREDITAGIVTSIVSNYLNRVVGNRTIGNRVVLQGGVAKNSAVPLAFAMLMEKDILVPPDPELMGCFGVGILARQKLEEGFLSKSSFDIDEILSTEIIYEREFKCKACDNYCPIRVLNVNGHKYMFGGRCNKYANVRKKKVFDESRVFNYIDRRNDLLFIECAPDPEKLVRKRDYTVGIPRCFSIYSLWPLYSWFFHLLGVPVMLSKNVSHEGTARVESSYCFPAEIAHGAVQDVFDHDVDYIFLPHYRDMESYEEDVTANFCPITQSLPYYIKKAFPEIPEEKYLTPVVSFWYGVEKARES
;
A
#
# COMPACT_ATOMS: atom_id res chain seq x y z
N ARG A 1 29.74 12.82 -27.48
CA ARG A 1 29.35 13.81 -26.46
C ARG A 1 28.13 13.33 -25.71
N TYR A 2 28.41 12.85 -24.55
CA TYR A 2 27.64 12.84 -23.30
C TYR A 2 26.39 11.99 -23.26
N ILE A 3 26.62 10.78 -22.91
CA ILE A 3 25.83 10.17 -21.85
C ILE A 3 26.28 10.88 -20.57
N SER A 4 25.65 11.98 -20.22
CA SER A 4 25.70 12.48 -18.87
C SER A 4 24.82 11.54 -18.07
N VAL A 5 25.43 10.54 -17.47
CA VAL A 5 24.84 9.81 -16.35
C VAL A 5 24.94 10.75 -15.17
N THR A 6 24.04 11.73 -15.12
CA THR A 6 23.68 12.30 -13.84
C THR A 6 23.06 11.15 -13.04
N GLY A 7 23.46 10.93 -11.80
CA GLY A 7 22.98 9.87 -10.92
C GLY A 7 21.51 9.94 -10.54
N VAL A 8 20.66 10.28 -11.50
CA VAL A 8 19.21 10.22 -11.41
C VAL A 8 18.85 8.77 -11.73
N GLN A 9 18.22 8.09 -10.82
CA GLN A 9 17.60 6.79 -11.06
C GLN A 9 16.60 6.93 -12.20
N THR A 10 17.06 6.78 -13.43
CA THR A 10 16.19 6.73 -14.60
C THR A 10 15.76 5.28 -14.78
N CYS A 11 14.46 5.07 -14.91
CA CYS A 11 13.94 3.90 -15.61
C CYS A 11 14.64 3.80 -16.96
N ALA A 12 14.48 2.73 -17.71
CA ALA A 12 15.07 2.59 -19.03
C ALA A 12 15.17 3.91 -19.79
N LEU A 13 16.33 4.16 -20.41
CA LEU A 13 16.61 5.33 -21.24
C LEU A 13 16.84 4.86 -22.69
N PRO A 14 15.80 4.82 -23.53
CA PRO A 14 15.99 4.52 -24.95
C PRO A 14 16.83 5.60 -25.62
N ILE A 15 17.92 5.21 -26.24
CA ILE A 15 18.80 6.05 -27.04
C ILE A 15 18.78 5.51 -28.46
N SER A 16 18.40 6.34 -29.42
CA SER A 16 18.43 6.00 -30.84
C SER A 16 19.75 6.46 -31.43
N ILE A 17 20.46 5.57 -32.13
CA ILE A 17 21.73 5.84 -32.79
C ILE A 17 21.64 5.53 -34.27
N ASP A 18 22.36 6.28 -35.11
CA ASP A 18 22.51 5.99 -36.56
C ASP A 18 23.57 4.90 -36.80
N GLN A 19 23.70 4.53 -38.07
CA GLN A 19 24.70 3.53 -38.49
C GLN A 19 26.16 3.93 -38.24
N LYS A 20 26.40 5.23 -37.98
CA LYS A 20 27.73 5.76 -37.63
C LYS A 20 27.95 5.88 -36.12
N GLY A 21 27.00 5.41 -35.30
CA GLY A 21 27.05 5.49 -33.85
C GLY A 21 26.70 6.88 -33.27
N LYS A 22 26.15 7.79 -34.07
CA LYS A 22 25.75 9.12 -33.62
C LYS A 22 24.37 9.02 -32.94
N ILE A 23 24.21 9.65 -31.78
CA ILE A 23 22.94 9.76 -31.09
C ILE A 23 22.00 10.64 -31.91
N ILE A 24 20.87 10.10 -32.36
CA ILE A 24 19.81 10.78 -33.05
C ILE A 24 18.88 11.46 -32.06
N THR A 25 18.44 10.69 -31.05
CA THR A 25 17.52 11.16 -30.02
C THR A 25 17.62 10.29 -28.76
N ASN A 26 17.14 10.82 -27.66
CA ASN A 26 16.94 10.09 -26.43
C ASN A 26 15.55 10.39 -25.85
N PHE A 27 15.01 9.43 -25.13
CA PHE A 27 13.74 9.57 -24.44
C PHE A 27 13.97 9.40 -22.94
N SER A 28 13.79 10.48 -22.16
CA SER A 28 13.84 10.39 -20.71
C SER A 28 12.52 9.80 -20.18
N GLY A 29 12.63 8.72 -19.42
CA GLY A 29 11.48 8.14 -18.74
C GLY A 29 10.97 9.01 -17.59
N ASN A 30 9.80 8.66 -17.04
CA ASN A 30 9.30 9.26 -15.81
C ASN A 30 10.33 9.08 -14.68
N LYS A 31 10.49 10.08 -13.83
CA LYS A 31 11.37 10.06 -12.64
C LYS A 31 10.92 9.06 -11.55
N CYS A 32 10.15 8.05 -11.90
CA CYS A 32 9.61 7.06 -10.96
C CYS A 32 10.53 5.85 -10.83
N ALA A 33 10.94 5.52 -9.62
CA ALA A 33 11.82 4.40 -9.32
C ALA A 33 11.23 3.01 -9.66
N SER A 34 9.92 2.90 -9.89
CA SER A 34 9.22 1.62 -10.06
C SER A 34 9.63 0.78 -11.30
N GLY A 35 10.46 1.33 -12.20
CA GLY A 35 11.03 0.62 -13.33
C GLY A 35 12.53 0.37 -13.20
N THR A 36 13.12 0.54 -12.02
CA THR A 36 14.55 0.38 -11.77
C THR A 36 14.87 -0.95 -11.10
N GLY A 37 16.09 -1.45 -11.37
CA GLY A 37 16.61 -2.63 -10.68
C GLY A 37 16.72 -2.44 -9.16
N GLU A 38 16.96 -1.21 -8.70
CA GLU A 38 17.00 -0.89 -7.27
C GLU A 38 15.62 -1.10 -6.60
N PHE A 39 14.54 -0.67 -7.23
CA PHE A 39 13.19 -0.95 -6.74
C PHE A 39 12.93 -2.46 -6.63
N PHE A 40 13.35 -3.22 -7.65
CA PHE A 40 13.20 -4.67 -7.66
C PHE A 40 13.97 -5.32 -6.50
N LYS A 41 15.23 -4.91 -6.29
CA LYS A 41 16.08 -5.35 -5.18
C LYS A 41 15.45 -5.06 -3.81
N GLN A 42 14.87 -3.87 -3.64
CA GLN A 42 14.16 -3.52 -2.41
C GLN A 42 12.96 -4.42 -2.14
N GLN A 43 12.20 -4.80 -3.18
CA GLN A 43 11.09 -5.74 -3.03
C GLN A 43 11.56 -7.14 -2.63
N LEU A 44 12.64 -7.63 -3.23
CA LEU A 44 13.25 -8.91 -2.84
C LEU A 44 13.71 -8.91 -1.39
N GLY A 45 14.39 -7.85 -0.94
CA GLY A 45 14.84 -7.72 0.46
C GLY A 45 13.68 -7.76 1.47
N ARG A 46 12.50 -7.22 1.12
CA ARG A 46 11.28 -7.31 1.96
C ARG A 46 10.74 -8.73 2.08
N MET A 47 10.99 -9.55 1.09
CA MET A 47 10.59 -10.96 1.05
C MET A 47 11.68 -11.90 1.57
N ASP A 48 12.79 -11.34 2.08
CA ASP A 48 13.98 -12.11 2.48
C ASP A 48 14.52 -12.97 1.33
N MET A 49 14.58 -12.35 0.13
CA MET A 49 15.13 -12.95 -1.10
C MET A 49 16.32 -12.15 -1.61
N ARG A 50 17.24 -12.81 -2.27
CA ARG A 50 18.40 -12.18 -2.91
C ARG A 50 18.24 -12.17 -4.42
N LEU A 51 18.95 -11.30 -5.12
CA LEU A 51 18.92 -11.22 -6.59
C LEU A 51 19.23 -12.55 -7.28
N ARG A 52 20.11 -13.37 -6.70
CA ARG A 52 20.45 -14.70 -7.24
C ARG A 52 19.28 -15.70 -7.17
N ASP A 53 18.37 -15.52 -6.21
CA ASP A 53 17.25 -16.43 -5.97
C ASP A 53 16.12 -16.23 -7.01
N ILE A 54 16.19 -15.17 -7.83
CA ILE A 54 15.17 -14.87 -8.87
C ILE A 54 15.11 -15.98 -9.93
N ASN A 55 16.24 -16.52 -10.31
CA ASN A 55 16.30 -17.48 -11.40
C ASN A 55 15.89 -18.91 -10.98
N ASP A 56 15.69 -19.13 -9.68
CA ASP A 56 15.35 -20.43 -9.07
C ASP A 56 13.88 -20.49 -8.64
N ILE A 57 13.02 -19.61 -9.19
CA ILE A 57 11.59 -19.58 -8.88
C ILE A 57 10.91 -20.82 -9.47
N PRO A 58 10.01 -21.47 -8.71
CA PRO A 58 9.24 -22.64 -9.17
C PRO A 58 8.45 -22.34 -10.45
N GLU A 59 8.38 -23.31 -11.36
CA GLU A 59 7.69 -23.17 -12.66
C GLU A 59 6.17 -23.04 -12.52
N ASP A 60 5.59 -23.51 -11.42
CA ASP A 60 4.18 -23.39 -11.08
C ASP A 60 3.75 -22.02 -10.58
N SER A 61 4.72 -21.10 -10.40
CA SER A 61 4.44 -19.72 -10.01
C SER A 61 3.71 -18.98 -11.12
N CYS A 62 2.72 -18.17 -10.74
CA CYS A 62 1.82 -17.46 -11.64
C CYS A 62 2.09 -15.95 -11.69
N VAL A 63 1.91 -15.37 -12.89
CA VAL A 63 1.89 -13.90 -13.02
C VAL A 63 0.53 -13.37 -12.59
N MET A 64 0.52 -12.47 -11.65
CA MET A 64 -0.67 -11.79 -11.14
C MET A 64 -0.64 -10.31 -11.55
N LYS A 65 -1.80 -9.72 -11.75
CA LYS A 65 -1.89 -8.29 -12.05
C LYS A 65 -1.58 -7.48 -10.79
N LEU A 66 -0.42 -6.79 -10.79
CA LEU A 66 -0.03 -5.85 -9.75
C LEU A 66 -0.39 -4.42 -10.14
N SER A 67 -0.51 -3.55 -9.12
CA SER A 67 -0.66 -2.12 -9.34
C SER A 67 0.61 -1.55 -9.99
N ALA A 68 0.55 -1.23 -11.28
CA ALA A 68 1.71 -0.76 -12.06
C ALA A 68 1.97 0.76 -11.96
N ARG A 69 1.25 1.48 -11.09
CA ARG A 69 1.26 2.96 -11.04
C ARG A 69 2.59 3.57 -10.61
N CYS A 70 2.99 3.34 -9.37
CA CYS A 70 4.26 3.82 -8.83
C CYS A 70 4.86 2.78 -7.88
N SER A 71 6.14 2.98 -7.50
CA SER A 71 6.84 2.07 -6.61
C SER A 71 6.13 1.87 -5.27
N VAL A 72 5.50 2.91 -4.74
CA VAL A 72 4.82 2.86 -3.43
C VAL A 72 3.55 2.00 -3.50
N PHE A 73 2.69 2.22 -4.49
CA PHE A 73 1.49 1.40 -4.67
C PHE A 73 1.81 -0.06 -4.95
N MET A 74 2.84 -0.29 -5.77
CA MET A 74 3.30 -1.63 -6.09
C MET A 74 3.85 -2.36 -4.86
N LYS A 75 4.62 -1.67 -4.01
CA LYS A 75 5.08 -2.18 -2.72
C LYS A 75 3.93 -2.63 -1.83
N SER A 76 2.94 -1.74 -1.65
CA SER A 76 1.78 -2.01 -0.81
C SER A 76 0.97 -3.19 -1.33
N ASP A 77 0.75 -3.27 -2.65
CA ASP A 77 0.02 -4.38 -3.27
C ASP A 77 0.76 -5.71 -3.08
N CYS A 78 2.07 -5.77 -3.34
CA CYS A 78 2.88 -6.98 -3.11
C CYS A 78 2.81 -7.45 -1.65
N THR A 79 3.05 -6.54 -0.71
CA THR A 79 3.04 -6.87 0.73
C THR A 79 1.65 -7.32 1.18
N HIS A 80 0.60 -6.65 0.70
CA HIS A 80 -0.77 -6.96 1.06
C HIS A 80 -1.19 -8.36 0.57
N ARG A 81 -0.83 -8.71 -0.67
CA ARG A 81 -1.12 -10.04 -1.24
C ARG A 81 -0.37 -11.15 -0.51
N LEU A 82 0.90 -10.93 -0.17
CA LEU A 82 1.66 -11.89 0.63
C LEU A 82 1.04 -12.08 2.02
N ASN A 83 0.76 -10.99 2.72
CA ASN A 83 0.20 -11.06 4.08
C ASN A 83 -1.20 -11.68 4.13
N LYS A 84 -1.99 -11.51 3.07
CA LYS A 84 -3.29 -12.17 2.91
C LYS A 84 -3.19 -13.61 2.41
N GLY A 85 -1.99 -14.07 2.11
CA GLY A 85 -1.79 -15.37 1.49
C GLY A 85 -2.41 -15.47 0.08
N GLU A 86 -2.61 -14.34 -0.62
CA GLU A 86 -3.14 -14.29 -2.00
C GLU A 86 -2.08 -14.59 -3.05
N ALA A 87 -0.80 -14.55 -2.69
CA ALA A 87 0.33 -14.80 -3.58
C ALA A 87 1.48 -15.47 -2.84
N THR A 88 2.26 -16.28 -3.54
CA THR A 88 3.56 -16.78 -3.10
C THR A 88 4.65 -15.74 -3.41
N LYS A 89 5.84 -15.92 -2.83
CA LYS A 89 7.00 -15.09 -3.17
C LYS A 89 7.35 -15.21 -4.67
N GLY A 90 7.24 -16.42 -5.23
CA GLY A 90 7.45 -16.67 -6.65
C GLY A 90 6.48 -15.90 -7.53
N ASP A 91 5.19 -15.94 -7.22
CA ASP A 91 4.14 -15.19 -7.94
C ASP A 91 4.44 -13.69 -7.95
N ILE A 92 4.86 -13.13 -6.82
CA ILE A 92 5.21 -11.70 -6.71
C ILE A 92 6.42 -11.36 -7.57
N VAL A 93 7.46 -12.20 -7.57
CA VAL A 93 8.67 -11.95 -8.37
C VAL A 93 8.38 -12.01 -9.86
N LEU A 94 7.58 -12.99 -10.33
CA LEU A 94 7.16 -13.07 -11.72
C LEU A 94 6.30 -11.86 -12.11
N SER A 95 5.37 -11.47 -11.25
CA SER A 95 4.48 -10.32 -11.48
C SER A 95 5.24 -8.99 -11.52
N LEU A 96 6.22 -8.80 -10.65
CA LEU A 96 7.12 -7.64 -10.69
C LEU A 96 7.96 -7.62 -11.97
N SER A 97 8.46 -8.78 -12.40
CA SER A 97 9.22 -8.92 -13.65
C SER A 97 8.37 -8.57 -14.86
N ASP A 98 7.10 -8.98 -14.86
CA ASP A 98 6.12 -8.67 -15.88
C ASP A 98 5.83 -7.17 -15.98
N VAL A 99 5.60 -6.51 -14.84
CA VAL A 99 5.39 -5.05 -14.79
C VAL A 99 6.63 -4.29 -15.29
N MET A 100 7.83 -4.75 -14.92
CA MET A 100 9.07 -4.11 -15.39
C MET A 100 9.25 -4.29 -16.90
N ALA A 101 8.97 -5.47 -17.44
CA ALA A 101 8.98 -5.72 -18.88
C ALA A 101 7.99 -4.80 -19.61
N THR A 102 6.77 -4.66 -19.10
CA THR A 102 5.75 -3.76 -19.64
C THR A 102 6.27 -2.32 -19.70
N LYS A 103 6.93 -1.83 -18.65
CA LYS A 103 7.50 -0.47 -18.64
C LYS A 103 8.59 -0.27 -19.67
N VAL A 104 9.46 -1.26 -19.88
CA VAL A 104 10.48 -1.20 -20.93
C VAL A 104 9.83 -1.14 -22.32
N ILE A 105 8.81 -1.96 -22.54
CA ILE A 105 8.03 -1.98 -23.78
C ILE A 105 7.33 -0.62 -24.02
N ASP A 106 6.74 -0.03 -23.00
CA ASP A 106 6.12 1.29 -23.09
C ASP A 106 7.13 2.37 -23.50
N PHE A 107 8.37 2.31 -22.99
CA PHE A 107 9.42 3.24 -23.43
C PHE A 107 9.82 3.02 -24.88
N LEU A 108 9.95 1.77 -25.33
CA LEU A 108 10.24 1.46 -26.73
C LEU A 108 9.13 1.95 -27.65
N ASN A 109 7.87 1.74 -27.27
CA ASN A 109 6.70 2.22 -27.99
C ASN A 109 6.66 3.75 -28.08
N ARG A 110 6.91 4.47 -26.97
CA ARG A 110 7.02 5.93 -26.97
C ARG A 110 8.17 6.44 -27.83
N ALA A 111 9.26 5.70 -27.88
CA ALA A 111 10.38 5.97 -28.77
C ALA A 111 10.09 5.58 -30.22
N ARG A 112 8.90 5.03 -30.52
CA ARG A 112 8.47 4.53 -31.85
C ARG A 112 9.40 3.44 -32.39
N ILE A 113 9.95 2.62 -31.50
CA ILE A 113 10.81 1.48 -31.86
C ILE A 113 9.92 0.23 -31.87
N SER A 114 9.47 -0.16 -33.06
CA SER A 114 8.62 -1.32 -33.27
C SER A 114 9.28 -2.48 -33.99
N ALA A 115 10.47 -2.28 -34.56
CA ALA A 115 11.24 -3.32 -35.26
C ALA A 115 12.74 -2.95 -35.26
N GLY A 116 13.58 -3.91 -35.64
CA GLY A 116 15.02 -3.73 -35.74
C GLY A 116 15.80 -4.33 -34.59
N ARG A 117 16.99 -3.79 -34.34
CA ARG A 117 17.91 -4.31 -33.32
C ARG A 117 17.99 -3.35 -32.13
N VAL A 118 17.80 -3.87 -30.93
CA VAL A 118 17.87 -3.13 -29.66
C VAL A 118 18.91 -3.74 -28.75
N LEU A 119 19.88 -2.93 -28.33
CA LEU A 119 20.90 -3.30 -27.34
C LEU A 119 20.31 -3.05 -25.93
N LEU A 120 20.12 -4.11 -25.14
CA LEU A 120 19.71 -4.01 -23.74
C LEU A 120 20.92 -4.07 -22.83
N VAL A 121 21.09 -3.06 -21.96
CA VAL A 121 22.19 -2.94 -21.00
C VAL A 121 21.68 -2.60 -19.61
N GLY A 122 22.54 -2.74 -18.60
CA GLY A 122 22.21 -2.50 -17.19
C GLY A 122 21.93 -3.78 -16.41
N GLY A 123 21.97 -3.69 -15.08
CA GLY A 123 21.84 -4.85 -14.19
C GLY A 123 20.51 -5.60 -14.27
N VAL A 124 19.44 -4.97 -14.75
CA VAL A 124 18.12 -5.61 -14.95
C VAL A 124 18.17 -6.73 -15.98
N THR A 125 19.14 -6.73 -16.91
CA THR A 125 19.35 -7.80 -17.90
C THR A 125 19.69 -9.15 -17.27
N LEU A 126 20.12 -9.19 -16.02
CA LEU A 126 20.36 -10.42 -15.26
C LEU A 126 19.09 -11.17 -14.86
N ASN A 127 17.92 -10.52 -14.94
CA ASN A 127 16.64 -11.16 -14.65
C ASN A 127 16.09 -11.82 -15.93
N LYS A 128 16.18 -13.15 -16.01
CA LYS A 128 15.72 -13.95 -17.17
C LYS A 128 14.26 -13.76 -17.51
N TYR A 129 13.38 -13.52 -16.50
CA TYR A 129 11.95 -13.37 -16.71
C TYR A 129 11.59 -12.04 -17.38
N ILE A 130 12.24 -10.95 -16.98
CA ILE A 130 12.06 -9.64 -17.65
C ILE A 130 12.43 -9.76 -19.14
N ILE A 131 13.57 -10.39 -19.43
CA ILE A 131 14.05 -10.57 -20.80
C ILE A 131 13.10 -11.45 -21.59
N ARG A 132 12.60 -12.55 -20.98
CA ARG A 132 11.61 -13.44 -21.59
C ARG A 132 10.35 -12.67 -21.97
N TYR A 133 9.75 -11.94 -21.03
CA TYR A 133 8.51 -11.19 -21.27
C TYR A 133 8.66 -10.09 -22.34
N ILE A 134 9.79 -9.40 -22.38
CA ILE A 134 10.08 -8.42 -23.43
C ILE A 134 10.14 -9.09 -24.81
N ARG A 135 10.86 -10.21 -24.94
CA ARG A 135 11.00 -10.94 -26.21
C ARG A 135 9.68 -11.52 -26.70
N GLU A 136 8.89 -12.10 -25.79
CA GLU A 136 7.58 -12.67 -26.11
C GLU A 136 6.59 -11.62 -26.64
N ARG A 137 6.65 -10.38 -26.12
CA ARG A 137 5.73 -9.30 -26.49
C ARG A 137 6.21 -8.44 -27.65
N MET A 138 7.49 -8.48 -27.98
CA MET A 138 8.07 -7.74 -29.11
C MET A 138 8.92 -8.69 -30.00
N PRO A 139 8.32 -9.74 -30.58
CA PRO A 139 9.06 -10.73 -31.34
C PRO A 139 9.70 -10.17 -32.63
N GLN A 140 9.26 -9.02 -33.10
CA GLN A 140 9.80 -8.31 -34.27
C GLN A 140 11.09 -7.55 -33.97
N ILE A 141 11.56 -7.50 -32.72
CA ILE A 141 12.79 -6.83 -32.32
C ILE A 141 13.86 -7.86 -31.96
N GLU A 142 15.04 -7.71 -32.54
CA GLU A 142 16.23 -8.46 -32.14
C GLU A 142 16.87 -7.82 -30.91
N PHE A 143 16.68 -8.41 -29.73
CA PHE A 143 17.31 -7.94 -28.50
C PHE A 143 18.69 -8.54 -28.30
N VAL A 144 19.71 -7.70 -28.34
CA VAL A 144 21.12 -8.04 -28.10
C VAL A 144 21.47 -7.68 -26.66
N ILE A 145 22.02 -8.63 -25.92
CA ILE A 145 22.44 -8.46 -24.52
C ILE A 145 23.92 -8.89 -24.44
N PRO A 146 24.87 -7.94 -24.39
CA PRO A 146 26.28 -8.28 -24.27
C PRO A 146 26.58 -8.82 -22.86
N GLU A 147 27.64 -9.59 -22.73
CA GLU A 147 28.14 -10.08 -21.45
C GLU A 147 28.45 -8.93 -20.47
N GLN A 148 28.89 -7.80 -21.00
CA GLN A 148 29.20 -6.59 -20.25
C GLN A 148 27.96 -5.76 -19.88
N ALA A 149 26.74 -6.20 -20.22
CA ALA A 149 25.52 -5.43 -20.00
C ALA A 149 25.37 -4.83 -18.60
N PRO A 150 25.69 -5.52 -17.49
CA PRO A 150 25.51 -4.98 -16.14
C PRO A 150 26.40 -3.77 -15.81
N TYR A 151 27.57 -3.64 -16.46
CA TYR A 151 28.53 -2.56 -16.22
C TYR A 151 28.91 -1.79 -17.48
N PHE A 152 28.00 -1.80 -18.46
CA PHE A 152 28.21 -1.22 -19.79
C PHE A 152 28.49 0.29 -19.76
N GLU A 153 27.87 1.02 -18.82
CA GLU A 153 28.13 2.46 -18.62
C GLU A 153 29.57 2.73 -18.17
N ALA A 154 30.04 1.97 -17.19
CA ALA A 154 31.42 2.09 -16.70
C ALA A 154 32.44 1.72 -17.79
N TYR A 155 32.14 0.69 -18.59
CA TYR A 155 32.94 0.30 -19.72
C TYR A 155 33.01 1.40 -20.79
N GLY A 156 31.86 1.99 -21.13
CA GLY A 156 31.80 3.11 -22.06
C GLY A 156 32.55 4.36 -21.57
N ALA A 157 32.42 4.68 -20.27
CA ALA A 157 33.15 5.78 -19.66
C ALA A 157 34.66 5.56 -19.70
N ALA A 158 35.14 4.32 -19.45
CA ALA A 158 36.57 3.97 -19.54
C ALA A 158 37.12 4.11 -20.98
N LEU A 159 36.33 3.71 -21.98
CA LEU A 159 36.71 3.89 -23.40
C LEU A 159 36.80 5.38 -23.76
N LEU A 160 35.86 6.19 -23.33
CA LEU A 160 35.86 7.65 -23.56
C LEU A 160 37.03 8.32 -22.85
N ALA A 161 37.35 7.94 -21.63
CA ALA A 161 38.50 8.45 -20.90
C ALA A 161 39.83 8.11 -21.61
N LYS A 162 39.95 6.88 -22.13
CA LYS A 162 41.11 6.47 -22.94
C LYS A 162 41.24 7.31 -24.21
N GLN A 163 40.12 7.59 -24.91
CA GLN A 163 40.14 8.39 -26.13
C GLN A 163 40.44 9.88 -25.86
N SER A 164 39.92 10.43 -24.77
CA SER A 164 40.14 11.85 -24.42
C SER A 164 41.50 12.13 -23.79
N GLY A 165 42.26 11.09 -23.43
CA GLY A 165 43.53 11.26 -22.71
C GLY A 165 43.35 11.93 -21.33
N SER A 166 42.17 11.84 -20.72
CA SER A 166 41.87 12.48 -19.44
C SER A 166 42.78 11.92 -18.34
N LEU A 167 43.49 12.82 -17.66
CA LEU A 167 44.28 12.49 -16.47
C LEU A 167 43.40 12.58 -15.23
N LEU A 168 43.65 11.68 -14.26
CA LEU A 168 43.02 11.78 -12.94
C LEU A 168 43.45 13.07 -12.25
N PRO A 169 42.54 13.91 -11.73
CA PRO A 169 42.92 15.06 -10.93
C PRO A 169 43.62 14.62 -9.65
N ALA A 170 44.45 15.51 -9.08
CA ALA A 170 45.10 15.21 -7.80
C ALA A 170 44.05 14.87 -6.73
N ARG A 171 44.37 13.90 -5.86
CA ARG A 171 43.39 13.40 -4.85
C ARG A 171 42.73 14.51 -4.02
N LYS A 172 43.53 15.57 -3.71
CA LYS A 172 43.01 16.78 -3.01
C LYS A 172 41.95 17.56 -3.78
N ASP A 173 41.89 17.44 -5.10
CA ASP A 173 40.96 18.16 -5.98
C ASP A 173 39.71 17.33 -6.33
N LEU A 174 39.66 16.04 -5.92
CA LEU A 174 38.52 15.16 -6.09
C LEU A 174 37.36 15.55 -5.17
N PHE A 175 37.67 16.14 -4.04
CA PHE A 175 36.68 16.49 -3.00
C PHE A 175 36.74 18.01 -2.75
N LYS A 176 35.90 18.76 -3.46
CA LYS A 176 35.72 20.19 -3.21
C LYS A 176 34.56 20.38 -2.24
N ALA A 177 34.83 21.03 -1.10
CA ALA A 177 33.75 21.47 -0.22
C ALA A 177 32.89 22.53 -0.93
N GLY A 178 31.67 22.17 -1.28
CA GLY A 178 30.67 23.12 -1.77
C GLY A 178 29.98 23.85 -0.62
N ARG A 179 29.36 25.01 -0.91
CA ARG A 179 28.42 25.62 0.05
C ARG A 179 27.10 24.90 -0.02
N VAL A 180 26.61 24.42 1.11
CA VAL A 180 25.28 23.80 1.21
C VAL A 180 24.23 24.90 0.97
N GLN A 181 23.34 24.68 -0.02
CA GLN A 181 22.29 25.63 -0.40
C GLN A 181 20.92 25.31 0.22
N PHE A 182 20.83 24.23 0.99
CA PHE A 182 19.59 23.86 1.67
C PHE A 182 19.29 24.81 2.83
N LYS A 183 18.01 25.08 3.06
CA LYS A 183 17.56 25.65 4.34
C LYS A 183 17.78 24.62 5.43
N THR A 184 18.01 25.08 6.65
CA THR A 184 18.26 24.22 7.80
C THR A 184 17.22 24.42 8.89
N PHE A 185 17.09 23.45 9.76
CA PHE A 185 16.37 23.55 11.04
C PHE A 185 17.35 23.77 12.19
N LYS A 186 16.82 24.12 13.36
CA LYS A 186 17.57 24.07 14.61
C LYS A 186 17.99 22.62 14.92
N SER A 187 19.07 22.43 15.67
CA SER A 187 19.48 21.10 16.13
C SER A 187 18.32 20.41 16.88
N LEU A 188 18.15 19.09 16.64
CA LEU A 188 17.14 18.29 17.31
C LEU A 188 17.28 18.30 18.83
N LYS A 189 18.50 18.44 19.35
CA LYS A 189 18.79 18.58 20.79
C LYS A 189 18.07 19.78 21.43
N SER A 190 17.70 20.80 20.65
CA SER A 190 16.94 21.95 21.17
C SER A 190 15.54 21.59 21.70
N ALA A 191 15.02 20.40 21.36
CA ALA A 191 13.72 19.91 21.78
C ALA A 191 13.79 18.85 22.90
N GLU A 192 14.96 18.51 23.44
CA GLU A 192 15.11 17.46 24.45
C GLU A 192 14.21 17.66 25.68
N GLY A 193 14.08 18.91 26.15
CA GLY A 193 13.23 19.24 27.30
C GLY A 193 11.71 19.05 27.06
N ARG A 194 11.29 18.82 25.81
CA ARG A 194 9.88 18.62 25.41
C ARG A 194 9.51 17.16 25.18
N VAL A 195 10.47 16.23 25.29
CA VAL A 195 10.20 14.79 25.10
C VAL A 195 10.31 14.06 26.42
N LYS A 196 9.23 13.40 26.82
CA LYS A 196 9.19 12.60 28.05
C LYS A 196 9.05 11.13 27.68
N TYR A 197 10.05 10.34 28.07
CA TYR A 197 10.01 8.89 27.96
C TYR A 197 9.50 8.26 29.26
N LEU A 198 8.50 7.40 29.18
CA LEU A 198 8.10 6.58 30.31
C LEU A 198 9.01 5.33 30.38
N PRO A 199 9.47 4.95 31.58
CA PRO A 199 10.36 3.80 31.73
C PRO A 199 9.61 2.51 31.41
N SER A 200 10.31 1.53 30.80
CA SER A 200 9.78 0.17 30.64
C SER A 200 9.67 -0.52 32.00
N GLN A 201 8.55 -1.20 32.23
CA GLN A 201 8.24 -1.92 33.49
C GLN A 201 8.13 -3.41 33.19
N LYS A 202 9.17 -4.00 32.57
CA LYS A 202 9.19 -5.44 32.35
C LYS A 202 9.48 -6.17 33.68
N THR A 203 8.61 -7.12 34.04
CA THR A 203 8.76 -7.99 35.17
C THR A 203 9.12 -9.41 34.73
N LYS A 204 9.59 -10.24 35.66
CA LYS A 204 9.92 -11.64 35.38
C LYS A 204 8.67 -12.50 35.25
N VAL A 205 8.74 -13.49 34.39
CA VAL A 205 7.73 -14.55 34.31
C VAL A 205 7.73 -15.38 35.60
N ARG A 206 6.55 -15.77 36.07
CA ARG A 206 6.34 -16.59 37.25
C ARG A 206 5.42 -17.77 36.93
N ALA A 207 5.71 -18.96 37.43
CA ALA A 207 4.95 -20.17 37.15
C ALA A 207 3.57 -20.20 37.86
N ASP A 208 3.39 -19.43 38.96
CA ASP A 208 2.17 -19.34 39.75
C ASP A 208 1.15 -18.30 39.22
N ARG A 209 1.40 -17.70 38.07
CA ARG A 209 0.58 -16.63 37.46
C ARG A 209 -0.13 -17.07 36.20
N GLU A 210 -1.22 -16.35 35.85
CA GLU A 210 -1.93 -16.50 34.62
C GLU A 210 -1.58 -15.34 33.68
N TYR A 211 -1.50 -15.63 32.38
CA TYR A 211 -1.04 -14.67 31.36
C TYR A 211 -2.04 -14.52 30.23
N ILE A 212 -1.98 -13.35 29.60
CA ILE A 212 -2.64 -13.04 28.33
C ILE A 212 -1.54 -12.94 27.24
N LEU A 213 -1.74 -13.64 26.14
CA LEU A 213 -0.92 -13.49 24.94
C LEU A 213 -1.55 -12.42 24.04
N GLY A 214 -0.93 -11.26 23.96
CA GLY A 214 -1.29 -10.22 23.03
C GLY A 214 -0.42 -10.27 21.78
N VAL A 215 -1.03 -10.23 20.59
CA VAL A 215 -0.34 -10.31 19.29
C VAL A 215 -0.75 -9.18 18.37
N ASP A 216 0.24 -8.48 17.83
CA ASP A 216 0.04 -7.48 16.77
C ASP A 216 0.76 -7.93 15.48
N GLY A 217 -0.02 -8.43 14.53
CA GLY A 217 0.46 -8.87 13.23
C GLY A 217 0.40 -7.76 12.19
N GLY A 218 1.47 -6.97 12.10
CA GLY A 218 1.62 -5.95 11.07
C GLY A 218 2.19 -6.49 9.77
N SER A 219 2.09 -5.71 8.71
CA SER A 219 2.60 -6.04 7.37
C SER A 219 4.12 -6.15 7.30
N THR A 220 4.83 -5.33 8.06
CA THR A 220 6.31 -5.29 8.10
C THR A 220 6.86 -6.04 9.30
N THR A 221 6.20 -5.92 10.44
CA THR A 221 6.66 -6.48 11.72
C THR A 221 5.53 -7.14 12.49
N THR A 222 5.82 -8.25 13.14
CA THR A 222 4.92 -8.94 14.06
C THR A 222 5.47 -8.85 15.47
N LYS A 223 4.61 -8.58 16.44
CA LYS A 223 4.97 -8.43 17.85
C LYS A 223 4.05 -9.31 18.69
N ALA A 224 4.61 -9.84 19.77
CA ALA A 224 3.85 -10.56 20.76
C ALA A 224 4.36 -10.19 22.17
N CYS A 225 3.46 -10.18 23.13
CA CYS A 225 3.79 -10.00 24.54
C CYS A 225 2.94 -10.87 25.44
N LEU A 226 3.54 -11.32 26.54
CA LEU A 226 2.83 -11.92 27.67
C LEU A 226 2.57 -10.86 28.73
N ILE A 227 1.33 -10.75 29.13
CA ILE A 227 0.84 -9.78 30.11
C ILE A 227 0.31 -10.55 31.29
N ASP A 228 0.81 -10.29 32.50
CA ASP A 228 0.24 -10.83 33.74
C ASP A 228 -1.20 -10.32 33.89
N ILE A 229 -2.15 -11.23 34.08
CA ILE A 229 -3.59 -10.90 34.10
C ILE A 229 -3.98 -10.06 35.33
N GLU A 230 -3.25 -10.18 36.42
CA GLU A 230 -3.52 -9.45 37.65
C GLU A 230 -2.87 -8.08 37.67
N THR A 231 -1.56 -8.00 37.32
CA THR A 231 -0.79 -6.76 37.42
C THR A 231 -0.83 -5.94 36.15
N SER A 232 -1.17 -6.54 35.01
CA SER A 232 -1.09 -5.93 33.67
C SER A 232 0.33 -5.58 33.21
N GLU A 233 1.34 -6.13 33.86
CA GLU A 233 2.74 -5.93 33.49
C GLU A 233 3.14 -6.85 32.33
N VAL A 234 4.01 -6.35 31.45
CA VAL A 234 4.61 -7.16 30.40
C VAL A 234 5.75 -7.99 30.97
N THR A 235 5.69 -9.30 30.82
CA THR A 235 6.68 -10.23 31.41
C THR A 235 7.63 -10.80 30.37
N ALA A 236 7.13 -11.14 29.19
CA ALA A 236 7.94 -11.54 28.04
C ALA A 236 7.41 -10.88 26.77
N SER A 237 8.29 -10.55 25.85
CA SER A 237 7.87 -9.93 24.60
C SER A 237 8.92 -10.09 23.50
N PHE A 238 8.46 -10.07 22.24
CA PHE A 238 9.34 -10.05 21.10
C PHE A 238 8.76 -9.21 19.94
N TYR A 239 9.67 -8.56 19.24
CA TYR A 239 9.40 -7.74 18.07
C TYR A 239 10.26 -8.24 16.90
N GLY A 240 9.63 -8.74 15.84
CA GLY A 240 10.32 -9.34 14.70
C GLY A 240 9.78 -8.90 13.36
N ARG A 241 10.52 -9.19 12.28
CA ARG A 241 10.08 -8.92 10.90
C ARG A 241 9.04 -9.95 10.45
N THR A 242 8.00 -9.50 9.73
CA THR A 242 6.94 -10.39 9.21
C THR A 242 7.39 -11.15 7.96
N HIS A 243 8.23 -10.57 7.10
CA HIS A 243 8.72 -11.16 5.84
C HIS A 243 7.61 -11.74 4.94
N GLY A 244 6.39 -11.19 5.00
CA GLY A 244 5.26 -11.64 4.21
C GLY A 244 4.59 -12.93 4.70
N ASP A 245 5.00 -13.46 5.85
CA ASP A 245 4.41 -14.65 6.49
C ASP A 245 4.13 -14.37 7.98
N PRO A 246 2.92 -13.89 8.31
CA PRO A 246 2.58 -13.51 9.67
C PRO A 246 2.53 -14.68 10.65
N VAL A 247 2.23 -15.88 10.17
CA VAL A 247 2.18 -17.09 11.02
C VAL A 247 3.58 -17.52 11.43
N ARG A 248 4.48 -17.60 10.46
CA ARG A 248 5.89 -17.89 10.71
C ARG A 248 6.52 -16.80 11.61
N ALA A 249 6.17 -15.55 11.39
CA ALA A 249 6.64 -14.45 12.22
C ALA A 249 6.14 -14.55 13.65
N LEU A 250 4.87 -14.94 13.89
CA LEU A 250 4.36 -15.21 15.21
C LEU A 250 5.07 -16.40 15.87
N LYS A 251 5.28 -17.50 15.15
CA LYS A 251 6.07 -18.64 15.67
C LYS A 251 7.47 -18.20 16.11
N ASN A 252 8.15 -17.37 15.33
CA ASN A 252 9.45 -16.81 15.70
C ASN A 252 9.36 -15.96 16.98
N CYS A 253 8.32 -15.11 17.11
CA CYS A 253 8.08 -14.36 18.35
C CYS A 253 7.92 -15.30 19.55
N LEU A 254 7.13 -16.35 19.43
CA LEU A 254 6.90 -17.32 20.50
C LEU A 254 8.15 -18.11 20.86
N ILE A 255 8.99 -18.45 19.89
CA ILE A 255 10.28 -19.12 20.14
C ILE A 255 11.21 -18.21 20.98
N GLU A 256 11.30 -16.94 20.64
CA GLU A 256 12.15 -16.00 21.37
C GLU A 256 11.57 -15.69 22.77
N MET A 257 10.24 -15.57 22.88
CA MET A 257 9.59 -15.43 24.19
C MET A 257 9.78 -16.67 25.07
N LYS A 258 9.75 -17.88 24.49
CA LYS A 258 10.01 -19.14 25.21
C LYS A 258 11.42 -19.17 25.81
N LYS A 259 12.42 -18.57 25.14
CA LYS A 259 13.76 -18.42 25.73
C LYS A 259 13.74 -17.53 26.98
N GLN A 260 13.06 -16.38 26.92
CA GLN A 260 12.90 -15.48 28.05
C GLN A 260 12.16 -16.17 29.23
N ILE A 261 11.08 -16.91 28.93
CA ILE A 261 10.35 -17.68 29.93
C ILE A 261 11.28 -18.70 30.60
N ARG A 262 12.10 -19.40 29.81
CA ARG A 262 13.01 -20.42 30.34
C ARG A 262 14.15 -19.81 31.18
N GLU A 263 14.60 -18.61 30.86
CA GLU A 263 15.58 -17.87 31.66
C GLU A 263 15.02 -17.53 33.07
N ASP A 264 13.72 -17.23 33.14
CA ASP A 264 13.07 -16.82 34.41
C ASP A 264 12.64 -17.99 35.30
N ILE A 265 12.06 -19.06 34.71
CA ILE A 265 11.43 -20.16 35.45
C ILE A 265 11.96 -21.56 35.12
N GLY A 266 13.03 -21.65 34.31
CA GLY A 266 13.60 -22.92 33.85
C GLY A 266 12.62 -23.71 32.97
N ASP A 267 12.45 -24.99 33.26
CA ASP A 267 11.51 -25.87 32.53
C ASP A 267 10.06 -25.82 33.11
N GLY A 268 9.78 -24.80 33.94
CA GLY A 268 8.44 -24.54 34.46
C GLY A 268 7.44 -24.20 33.37
N LYS A 269 6.18 -24.61 33.56
CA LYS A 269 5.09 -24.27 32.64
C LYS A 269 4.40 -23.00 33.08
N ILE A 270 4.01 -22.18 32.12
CA ILE A 270 3.17 -21.00 32.32
C ILE A 270 1.72 -21.33 31.94
N LYS A 271 0.79 -20.57 32.51
CA LYS A 271 -0.63 -20.69 32.21
C LYS A 271 -1.09 -19.48 31.38
N ILE A 272 -1.26 -19.66 30.09
CA ILE A 272 -1.86 -18.65 29.22
C ILE A 272 -3.35 -18.92 29.12
N THR A 273 -4.17 -17.99 29.61
CA THR A 273 -5.63 -18.17 29.71
C THR A 273 -6.40 -17.35 28.68
N LEU A 274 -5.76 -16.43 28.01
CA LEU A 274 -6.31 -15.65 26.91
C LEU A 274 -5.25 -15.43 25.81
N ALA A 275 -5.68 -15.45 24.56
CA ALA A 275 -4.89 -14.98 23.44
C ALA A 275 -5.72 -13.99 22.63
N SER A 276 -5.11 -12.91 22.13
CA SER A 276 -5.79 -11.87 21.39
C SER A 276 -4.92 -11.32 20.27
N THR A 277 -5.56 -10.90 19.17
CA THR A 277 -4.85 -10.47 17.96
C THR A 277 -5.34 -9.12 17.43
N THR A 278 -4.40 -8.35 16.92
CA THR A 278 -4.65 -7.07 16.23
C THR A 278 -3.69 -6.90 15.05
N GLY A 279 -3.74 -5.75 14.40
CA GLY A 279 -2.94 -5.44 13.20
C GLY A 279 -3.58 -5.87 11.89
N SER A 280 -2.87 -5.68 10.78
CA SER A 280 -3.36 -6.01 9.44
C SER A 280 -3.59 -7.51 9.23
N SER A 281 -2.82 -8.36 9.93
CA SER A 281 -2.92 -9.83 9.85
C SER A 281 -3.74 -10.46 10.99
N ARG A 282 -4.47 -9.66 11.78
CA ARG A 282 -5.22 -10.13 12.97
C ARG A 282 -6.15 -11.32 12.71
N GLU A 283 -6.83 -11.33 11.57
CA GLU A 283 -7.81 -12.38 11.25
C GLU A 283 -7.14 -13.75 11.05
N ILE A 284 -6.03 -13.81 10.32
CA ILE A 284 -5.32 -15.06 10.09
C ILE A 284 -4.64 -15.56 11.38
N LEU A 285 -4.08 -14.63 12.15
CA LEU A 285 -3.46 -14.96 13.44
C LEU A 285 -4.50 -15.38 14.48
N GLY A 286 -5.70 -14.76 14.46
CA GLY A 286 -6.81 -15.16 15.31
C GLY A 286 -7.30 -16.58 15.04
N VAL A 287 -7.35 -16.95 13.75
CA VAL A 287 -7.68 -18.33 13.37
C VAL A 287 -6.55 -19.30 13.72
N PHE A 288 -5.30 -18.90 13.50
CA PHE A 288 -4.14 -19.72 13.86
C PHE A 288 -4.07 -20.02 15.37
N LEU A 289 -4.41 -19.04 16.21
CA LEU A 289 -4.49 -19.17 17.66
C LEU A 289 -5.82 -19.73 18.16
N GLU A 290 -6.77 -19.97 17.27
CA GLU A 290 -8.14 -20.40 17.59
C GLU A 290 -8.83 -19.49 18.62
N THR A 291 -8.55 -18.18 18.58
CA THR A 291 -9.11 -17.19 19.51
C THR A 291 -10.22 -16.36 18.87
N PRO A 292 -11.34 -16.09 19.60
CA PRO A 292 -12.35 -15.13 19.16
C PRO A 292 -11.94 -13.67 19.42
N ALA A 293 -10.89 -13.43 20.19
CA ALA A 293 -10.44 -12.10 20.61
C ALA A 293 -9.62 -11.42 19.51
N VAL A 294 -10.27 -11.05 18.41
CA VAL A 294 -9.71 -10.39 17.22
C VAL A 294 -10.24 -8.97 17.15
N TYR A 295 -9.38 -7.97 17.34
CA TYR A 295 -9.80 -6.57 17.47
C TYR A 295 -9.10 -5.65 16.48
N ASN A 296 -9.76 -4.51 16.20
CA ASN A 296 -9.21 -3.45 15.36
C ASN A 296 -8.00 -2.80 16.05
N GLU A 297 -6.97 -2.51 15.26
CA GLU A 297 -5.71 -1.94 15.74
C GLU A 297 -5.85 -0.52 16.32
N ILE A 298 -6.78 0.31 15.79
CA ILE A 298 -7.02 1.66 16.32
C ILE A 298 -7.51 1.57 17.76
N ILE A 299 -8.43 0.65 18.04
CA ILE A 299 -8.96 0.43 19.38
C ILE A 299 -7.86 -0.14 20.29
N ALA A 300 -7.08 -1.10 19.81
CA ALA A 300 -5.98 -1.68 20.58
C ALA A 300 -4.96 -0.61 21.00
N HIS A 301 -4.54 0.22 20.04
CA HIS A 301 -3.61 1.33 20.32
C HIS A 301 -4.20 2.34 21.31
N ALA A 302 -5.47 2.70 21.18
CA ALA A 302 -6.14 3.62 22.09
C ALA A 302 -6.19 3.06 23.52
N VAL A 303 -6.58 1.78 23.68
CA VAL A 303 -6.65 1.13 24.98
C VAL A 303 -5.26 1.02 25.63
N GLY A 304 -4.24 0.59 24.86
CA GLY A 304 -2.88 0.50 25.38
C GLY A 304 -2.32 1.84 25.83
N THR A 305 -2.58 2.90 25.06
CA THR A 305 -2.09 4.26 25.38
C THR A 305 -2.79 4.83 26.62
N THR A 306 -4.11 4.74 26.68
CA THR A 306 -4.90 5.28 27.79
C THR A 306 -4.73 4.48 29.08
N PHE A 307 -4.18 3.27 29.02
CA PHE A 307 -3.78 2.52 30.19
C PHE A 307 -2.64 3.21 30.96
N TYR A 308 -1.65 3.75 30.26
CA TYR A 308 -0.53 4.46 30.88
C TYR A 308 -0.82 5.91 31.26
N ASN A 309 -1.72 6.55 30.53
CA ASN A 309 -2.10 7.94 30.82
C ASN A 309 -3.51 8.21 30.28
N GLU A 310 -4.45 8.39 31.18
CA GLU A 310 -5.87 8.59 30.89
C GLU A 310 -6.20 9.93 30.21
N ASP A 311 -5.32 10.91 30.39
CA ASP A 311 -5.52 12.27 29.88
C ASP A 311 -5.06 12.48 28.44
N ILE A 312 -4.56 11.47 27.75
CA ILE A 312 -4.10 11.56 26.36
C ILE A 312 -5.26 11.91 25.44
N ASP A 313 -5.04 12.88 24.59
CA ASP A 313 -6.00 13.31 23.56
C ASP A 313 -5.58 12.98 22.11
N THR A 314 -4.27 12.82 21.88
CA THR A 314 -3.74 12.59 20.54
C THR A 314 -2.72 11.47 20.53
N ILE A 315 -2.91 10.50 19.64
CA ILE A 315 -1.97 9.40 19.41
C ILE A 315 -1.40 9.50 18.00
N PHE A 316 -0.09 9.57 17.90
CA PHE A 316 0.68 9.36 16.70
C PHE A 316 1.27 7.96 16.74
N GLU A 317 0.82 7.09 15.85
CA GLU A 317 1.38 5.75 15.69
C GLU A 317 2.11 5.67 14.36
N ILE A 318 3.40 5.34 14.41
CA ILE A 318 4.21 5.18 13.21
C ILE A 318 4.86 3.82 13.24
N GLY A 319 4.31 2.96 12.40
CA GLY A 319 4.83 1.62 12.13
C GLY A 319 5.83 1.60 10.98
N GLY A 320 6.20 0.40 10.57
CA GLY A 320 7.11 0.20 9.43
C GLY A 320 6.50 0.62 8.09
N GLN A 321 5.22 0.37 7.86
CA GLN A 321 4.54 0.64 6.59
C GLN A 321 3.30 1.50 6.73
N ASP A 322 2.61 1.37 7.85
CA ASP A 322 1.40 2.13 8.16
C ASP A 322 1.71 3.18 9.21
N ALA A 323 1.08 4.31 9.08
CA ALA A 323 1.13 5.41 10.03
C ALA A 323 -0.30 5.86 10.33
N LYS A 324 -0.62 6.05 11.60
CA LYS A 324 -1.98 6.35 12.05
C LYS A 324 -1.98 7.54 12.99
N TYR A 325 -2.99 8.36 12.82
CA TYR A 325 -3.35 9.43 13.74
C TYR A 325 -4.68 9.05 14.39
N VAL A 326 -4.80 9.25 15.70
CA VAL A 326 -6.05 9.05 16.44
C VAL A 326 -6.25 10.21 17.40
N PHE A 327 -7.45 10.80 17.36
CA PHE A 327 -7.87 11.80 18.32
C PHE A 327 -8.89 11.22 19.29
N LEU A 328 -8.64 11.38 20.59
CA LEU A 328 -9.43 10.81 21.66
C LEU A 328 -10.24 11.88 22.38
N LYS A 329 -11.46 11.54 22.74
CA LYS A 329 -12.25 12.29 23.72
C LYS A 329 -12.80 11.30 24.75
N ASN A 330 -12.48 11.54 26.02
CA ASN A 330 -12.85 10.63 27.09
C ASN A 330 -12.41 9.16 26.83
N LYS A 331 -11.16 8.98 26.42
CA LYS A 331 -10.54 7.68 26.06
C LYS A 331 -11.13 7.00 24.80
N VAL A 332 -12.12 7.62 24.14
CA VAL A 332 -12.78 7.05 22.95
C VAL A 332 -12.23 7.71 21.69
N PRO A 333 -11.79 6.94 20.70
CA PRO A 333 -11.44 7.48 19.38
C PRO A 333 -12.65 8.16 18.72
N ILE A 334 -12.54 9.47 18.45
CA ILE A 334 -13.60 10.24 17.76
C ILE A 334 -13.18 10.69 16.36
N ASP A 335 -11.89 10.75 16.09
CA ASP A 335 -11.34 10.97 14.75
C ASP A 335 -10.10 10.11 14.57
N TYR A 336 -9.90 9.62 13.36
CA TYR A 336 -8.69 8.87 13.01
C TYR A 336 -8.35 9.02 11.54
N ALA A 337 -7.08 8.90 11.23
CA ALA A 337 -6.57 8.82 9.87
C ALA A 337 -5.45 7.79 9.77
N MET A 338 -5.31 7.25 8.60
CA MET A 338 -4.19 6.37 8.23
C MET A 338 -3.55 6.90 6.95
N ASN A 339 -2.26 6.61 6.76
CA ASN A 339 -1.65 6.86 5.46
C ASN A 339 -2.36 6.00 4.40
N GLU A 340 -2.89 6.65 3.39
CA GLU A 340 -3.37 5.95 2.19
C GLU A 340 -2.15 5.38 1.49
N ALA A 341 -2.14 4.23 0.96
CA ALA A 341 -1.19 3.56 0.07
C ALA A 341 0.25 4.18 -0.14
N CYS A 342 0.65 5.16 0.68
CA CYS A 342 1.91 5.89 0.57
C CYS A 342 2.79 5.65 1.81
N SER A 343 4.03 5.21 1.61
CA SER A 343 5.00 5.01 2.71
C SER A 343 5.60 6.31 3.25
N ALA A 344 5.23 7.48 2.71
CA ALA A 344 5.65 8.77 3.25
C ALA A 344 5.17 8.93 4.70
N GLY A 345 6.07 9.23 5.60
CA GLY A 345 5.77 9.32 7.04
C GLY A 345 5.83 7.98 7.79
N THR A 346 6.44 6.93 7.23
CA THR A 346 6.57 5.60 7.86
C THR A 346 8.02 5.18 8.06
N GLY A 347 8.24 4.15 8.88
CA GLY A 347 9.57 3.61 9.16
C GLY A 347 10.28 3.04 7.93
N SER A 348 9.54 2.43 7.00
CA SER A 348 10.14 1.92 5.76
C SER A 348 10.73 3.03 4.90
N PHE A 349 10.10 4.22 4.89
CA PHE A 349 10.66 5.38 4.21
C PHE A 349 12.00 5.79 4.83
N LEU A 350 12.09 5.79 6.16
CA LEU A 350 13.30 6.14 6.89
C LEU A 350 14.45 5.18 6.57
N GLU A 351 14.17 3.88 6.71
CA GLU A 351 15.16 2.82 6.44
C GLU A 351 15.66 2.87 4.99
N GLU A 352 14.74 2.95 4.02
CA GLU A 352 15.08 2.96 2.60
C GLU A 352 15.92 4.18 2.20
N SER A 353 15.57 5.35 2.75
CA SER A 353 16.28 6.60 2.44
C SER A 353 17.68 6.63 3.07
N ALA A 354 17.83 6.07 4.26
CA ALA A 354 19.12 6.03 4.96
C ALA A 354 20.06 4.94 4.42
N GLN A 355 19.53 3.78 4.05
CA GLN A 355 20.32 2.64 3.57
C GLN A 355 20.89 2.89 2.18
N GLY A 356 20.15 3.56 1.28
CA GLY A 356 20.53 3.70 -0.12
C GLY A 356 21.77 4.55 -0.33
N ASP A 357 21.73 5.80 0.07
CA ASP A 357 22.76 6.79 -0.28
C ASP A 357 23.69 7.13 0.91
N LEU A 358 23.30 6.86 2.16
CA LEU A 358 24.11 7.14 3.36
C LEU A 358 24.83 5.92 3.93
N ASN A 359 24.59 4.75 3.36
CA ASN A 359 25.18 3.50 3.80
C ASN A 359 24.99 3.22 5.31
N ILE A 360 23.79 3.55 5.82
CA ILE A 360 23.37 3.23 7.19
C ILE A 360 22.70 1.86 7.13
N ALA A 361 23.37 0.85 7.66
CA ALA A 361 22.95 -0.55 7.50
C ALA A 361 21.69 -0.87 8.31
N HIS A 362 21.54 -0.23 9.46
CA HIS A 362 20.49 -0.58 10.43
C HIS A 362 19.68 0.63 10.89
N ALA A 363 18.38 0.43 11.03
CA ALA A 363 17.43 1.48 11.45
C ALA A 363 17.76 2.13 12.80
N TRP A 364 18.34 1.37 13.73
CA TRP A 364 18.71 1.88 15.06
C TRP A 364 19.91 2.84 15.04
N GLU A 365 20.72 2.86 13.98
CA GLU A 365 21.85 3.77 13.82
C GLU A 365 21.39 5.18 13.41
N ILE A 366 20.21 5.30 12.80
CA ILE A 366 19.69 6.56 12.24
C ILE A 366 19.48 7.60 13.34
N GLY A 367 18.85 7.21 14.44
CA GLY A 367 18.55 8.10 15.56
C GLY A 367 19.81 8.75 16.17
N PRO A 368 20.77 7.97 16.66
CA PRO A 368 22.02 8.49 17.20
C PRO A 368 22.77 9.43 16.24
N ILE A 369 22.83 9.07 14.94
CA ILE A 369 23.51 9.91 13.93
C ILE A 369 22.75 11.23 13.76
N ALA A 370 21.42 11.19 13.63
CA ALA A 370 20.60 12.38 13.40
C ALA A 370 20.61 13.35 14.58
N VAL A 371 20.68 12.86 15.83
CA VAL A 371 20.72 13.69 17.03
C VAL A 371 22.00 14.55 17.11
N GLU A 372 23.10 14.08 16.52
CA GLU A 372 24.36 14.82 16.49
C GLU A 372 24.40 15.93 15.42
N ALA A 373 23.34 16.08 14.61
CA ALA A 373 23.25 17.12 13.61
C ALA A 373 23.28 18.53 14.22
N LYS A 374 24.07 19.40 13.64
CA LYS A 374 24.16 20.82 14.04
C LYS A 374 23.12 21.68 13.32
N GLU A 375 22.99 21.44 12.03
CA GLU A 375 22.09 22.17 11.13
C GLU A 375 21.30 21.17 10.24
N PRO A 376 20.30 20.46 10.81
CA PRO A 376 19.47 19.50 10.06
C PRO A 376 18.94 20.12 8.78
N LEU A 377 19.13 19.45 7.63
CA LEU A 377 18.72 19.98 6.34
C LEU A 377 17.20 19.95 6.20
N LYS A 378 16.62 20.98 5.60
CA LYS A 378 15.22 21.00 5.23
C LYS A 378 15.04 20.40 3.84
N PHE A 379 14.72 19.10 3.77
CA PHE A 379 14.34 18.45 2.52
C PHE A 379 12.89 18.73 2.17
N GLY A 380 12.53 18.51 0.90
CA GLY A 380 11.15 18.60 0.43
C GLY A 380 10.25 17.51 1.04
N GLU A 381 8.97 17.79 1.10
CA GLU A 381 7.93 16.85 1.54
C GLU A 381 7.55 15.88 0.41
N HIS A 382 8.53 15.14 -0.07
CA HIS A 382 8.39 14.23 -1.20
C HIS A 382 8.27 12.78 -0.74
N CYS A 383 7.84 11.89 -1.64
CA CYS A 383 7.90 10.45 -1.37
C CYS A 383 9.37 9.97 -1.38
N SER A 384 9.60 8.75 -0.87
CA SER A 384 10.94 8.14 -0.79
C SER A 384 11.71 8.13 -2.12
N ALA A 385 11.00 8.06 -3.25
CA ALA A 385 11.63 8.08 -4.57
C ALA A 385 12.25 9.45 -4.94
N PHE A 386 11.74 10.54 -4.41
CA PHE A 386 12.23 11.88 -4.71
C PHE A 386 13.24 12.39 -3.68
N ILE A 387 13.11 12.01 -2.41
CA ILE A 387 14.05 12.44 -1.37
C ILE A 387 15.48 11.97 -1.64
N ASN A 388 15.67 10.83 -2.32
CA ASN A 388 16.98 10.35 -2.72
C ASN A 388 17.72 11.35 -3.62
N SER A 389 16.99 12.14 -4.43
CA SER A 389 17.58 13.22 -5.22
C SER A 389 18.09 14.36 -4.32
N ASP A 390 17.33 14.71 -3.28
CA ASP A 390 17.74 15.73 -2.32
C ASP A 390 18.95 15.28 -1.51
N ILE A 391 18.96 14.02 -1.08
CA ILE A 391 20.09 13.41 -0.36
C ILE A 391 21.36 13.47 -1.20
N ARG A 392 21.30 13.07 -2.48
CA ARG A 392 22.46 13.12 -3.39
C ARG A 392 22.93 14.54 -3.64
N ASN A 393 22.02 15.47 -3.83
CA ASN A 393 22.37 16.89 -3.97
C ASN A 393 23.07 17.41 -2.72
N ALA A 394 22.60 17.05 -1.53
CA ALA A 394 23.21 17.43 -0.27
C ALA A 394 24.61 16.83 -0.11
N ILE A 395 24.79 15.55 -0.46
CA ILE A 395 26.11 14.89 -0.47
C ILE A 395 27.07 15.60 -1.45
N GLN A 396 26.61 15.93 -2.66
CA GLN A 396 27.43 16.64 -3.65
C GLN A 396 27.80 18.05 -3.22
N GLN A 397 26.96 18.70 -2.40
CA GLN A 397 27.21 20.01 -1.81
C GLN A 397 28.10 19.95 -0.56
N GLY A 398 28.48 18.73 -0.11
CA GLY A 398 29.38 18.52 1.02
C GLY A 398 28.68 18.68 2.39
N ALA A 399 27.38 18.47 2.48
CA ALA A 399 26.67 18.42 3.74
C ALA A 399 27.16 17.24 4.61
N SER A 400 27.12 17.42 5.93
CA SER A 400 27.50 16.35 6.85
C SER A 400 26.51 15.19 6.81
N ARG A 401 26.99 14.00 7.12
CA ARG A 401 26.14 12.80 7.21
C ARG A 401 25.04 12.97 8.26
N GLU A 402 25.40 13.60 9.38
CA GLU A 402 24.54 13.88 10.51
C GLU A 402 23.39 14.83 10.07
N ASP A 403 23.73 15.95 9.41
CA ASP A 403 22.73 16.93 8.96
C ASP A 403 21.80 16.36 7.89
N ILE A 404 22.32 15.52 6.98
CA ILE A 404 21.51 14.82 5.98
C ILE A 404 20.57 13.82 6.67
N THR A 405 21.08 13.03 7.63
CA THR A 405 20.29 12.02 8.35
C THR A 405 19.17 12.67 9.16
N ALA A 406 19.47 13.78 9.84
CA ALA A 406 18.45 14.57 10.54
C ALA A 406 17.44 15.19 9.57
N GLY A 407 17.87 15.58 8.37
CA GLY A 407 17.01 16.05 7.30
C GLY A 407 16.00 14.98 6.84
N ILE A 408 16.42 13.71 6.76
CA ILE A 408 15.52 12.58 6.46
C ILE A 408 14.50 12.42 7.59
N VAL A 409 14.93 12.47 8.85
CA VAL A 409 14.04 12.34 10.02
C VAL A 409 13.01 13.47 10.05
N THR A 410 13.41 14.72 9.85
CA THR A 410 12.48 15.86 9.82
C THR A 410 11.52 15.79 8.62
N SER A 411 11.98 15.28 7.47
CA SER A 411 11.11 15.08 6.30
C SER A 411 10.01 14.03 6.56
N ILE A 412 10.32 12.94 7.28
CA ILE A 412 9.31 11.95 7.66
C ILE A 412 8.26 12.57 8.56
N VAL A 413 8.68 13.31 9.58
CA VAL A 413 7.76 13.96 10.51
C VAL A 413 6.88 14.97 9.77
N SER A 414 7.46 15.78 8.88
CA SER A 414 6.70 16.73 8.06
C SER A 414 5.69 16.02 7.15
N ASN A 415 6.11 14.93 6.50
CA ASN A 415 5.21 14.12 5.68
C ASN A 415 4.07 13.50 6.50
N TYR A 416 4.36 13.01 7.72
CA TYR A 416 3.33 12.48 8.61
C TYR A 416 2.32 13.58 9.00
N LEU A 417 2.80 14.73 9.45
CA LEU A 417 1.94 15.85 9.86
C LEU A 417 1.07 16.35 8.70
N ASN A 418 1.61 16.47 7.50
CA ASN A 418 0.88 17.03 6.37
C ASN A 418 -0.03 16.02 5.65
N ARG A 419 0.32 14.73 5.63
CA ARG A 419 -0.42 13.72 4.84
C ARG A 419 -1.28 12.80 5.67
N VAL A 420 -0.87 12.46 6.89
CA VAL A 420 -1.64 11.60 7.79
C VAL A 420 -2.55 12.45 8.68
N VAL A 421 -1.98 13.43 9.37
CA VAL A 421 -2.75 14.35 10.21
C VAL A 421 -3.52 15.35 9.35
N GLY A 422 -2.85 16.03 8.42
CA GLY A 422 -3.47 17.04 7.55
C GLY A 422 -4.05 18.20 8.38
N ASN A 423 -5.30 18.56 8.10
CA ASN A 423 -6.02 19.63 8.77
C ASN A 423 -6.74 19.20 10.06
N ARG A 424 -6.47 17.99 10.58
CA ARG A 424 -7.14 17.46 11.77
C ARG A 424 -6.61 18.10 13.05
N THR A 425 -7.42 18.01 14.08
CA THR A 425 -7.09 18.59 15.40
C THR A 425 -5.96 17.81 16.06
N ILE A 426 -4.90 18.52 16.49
CA ILE A 426 -3.86 17.99 17.37
C ILE A 426 -4.07 18.62 18.74
N GLY A 427 -4.38 17.80 19.72
CA GLY A 427 -4.57 18.24 21.10
C GLY A 427 -3.28 18.67 21.81
N ASN A 428 -3.33 18.76 23.10
CA ASN A 428 -2.21 19.24 23.91
C ASN A 428 -1.39 18.10 24.55
N ARG A 429 -1.95 16.90 24.61
CA ARG A 429 -1.34 15.73 25.25
C ARG A 429 -1.10 14.65 24.20
N VAL A 430 0.04 14.78 23.53
CA VAL A 430 0.38 13.97 22.38
C VAL A 430 1.27 12.80 22.79
N VAL A 431 0.89 11.59 22.40
CA VAL A 431 1.71 10.39 22.51
C VAL A 431 2.24 9.99 21.16
N LEU A 432 3.52 9.65 21.10
CA LEU A 432 4.15 9.03 19.94
C LEU A 432 4.50 7.57 20.25
N GLN A 433 3.99 6.65 19.44
CA GLN A 433 4.18 5.21 19.60
C GLN A 433 4.38 4.51 18.26
N GLY A 434 4.54 3.17 18.29
CA GLY A 434 4.94 2.37 17.14
C GLY A 434 6.46 2.20 17.05
N GLY A 435 6.92 1.32 16.15
CA GLY A 435 8.35 0.97 16.06
C GLY A 435 9.27 2.15 15.78
N VAL A 436 8.78 3.17 15.07
CA VAL A 436 9.56 4.38 14.72
C VAL A 436 9.81 5.27 15.94
N ALA A 437 8.95 5.21 16.95
CA ALA A 437 9.14 5.96 18.19
C ALA A 437 10.38 5.55 19.00
N LYS A 438 10.95 4.37 18.72
CA LYS A 438 12.25 3.93 19.28
C LYS A 438 13.45 4.68 18.75
N ASN A 439 13.29 5.31 17.58
CA ASN A 439 14.36 6.15 17.03
C ASN A 439 14.46 7.44 17.85
N SER A 440 15.59 7.67 18.50
CA SER A 440 15.79 8.80 19.41
C SER A 440 15.59 10.18 18.78
N ALA A 441 15.76 10.30 17.47
CA ALA A 441 15.62 11.58 16.75
C ALA A 441 14.17 11.90 16.37
N VAL A 442 13.30 10.90 16.19
CA VAL A 442 11.94 11.11 15.71
C VAL A 442 11.06 11.85 16.72
N PRO A 443 11.02 11.47 18.03
CA PRO A 443 10.27 12.23 19.02
C PRO A 443 10.75 13.68 19.14
N LEU A 444 12.07 13.90 19.05
CA LEU A 444 12.66 15.24 19.07
C LEU A 444 12.25 16.09 17.87
N ALA A 445 12.21 15.47 16.68
CA ALA A 445 11.75 16.13 15.47
C ALA A 445 10.27 16.52 15.54
N PHE A 446 9.40 15.67 16.11
CA PHE A 446 8.00 16.03 16.37
C PHE A 446 7.90 17.19 17.35
N ALA A 447 8.59 17.12 18.49
CA ALA A 447 8.58 18.16 19.50
C ALA A 447 9.09 19.51 18.93
N MET A 448 10.13 19.47 18.10
CA MET A 448 10.72 20.65 17.46
C MET A 448 9.75 21.27 16.44
N LEU A 449 9.19 20.47 15.55
CA LEU A 449 8.35 20.96 14.45
C LEU A 449 6.97 21.43 14.90
N MET A 450 6.42 20.80 15.94
CA MET A 450 5.10 21.14 16.48
C MET A 450 5.15 22.15 17.62
N GLU A 451 6.32 22.36 18.20
CA GLU A 451 6.51 23.13 19.44
C GLU A 451 5.64 22.64 20.61
N LYS A 452 5.35 21.32 20.64
CA LYS A 452 4.53 20.64 21.66
C LYS A 452 5.34 19.59 22.41
N ASP A 453 4.88 19.28 23.62
CA ASP A 453 5.44 18.18 24.40
C ASP A 453 4.98 16.83 23.84
N ILE A 454 5.91 15.89 23.76
CA ILE A 454 5.68 14.54 23.25
C ILE A 454 5.94 13.53 24.36
N LEU A 455 4.96 12.68 24.61
CA LEU A 455 5.10 11.53 25.51
C LEU A 455 5.40 10.28 24.68
N VAL A 456 6.41 9.51 25.06
CA VAL A 456 6.74 8.20 24.51
C VAL A 456 6.44 7.15 25.57
N PRO A 457 5.51 6.21 25.33
CA PRO A 457 5.15 5.18 26.31
C PRO A 457 6.27 4.15 26.48
N PRO A 458 6.19 3.29 27.52
CA PRO A 458 7.11 2.17 27.66
C PRO A 458 6.97 1.24 26.44
N ASP A 459 8.09 0.74 25.93
CA ASP A 459 8.12 -0.19 24.80
C ASP A 459 7.14 0.24 23.66
N PRO A 460 7.31 1.44 23.07
CA PRO A 460 6.32 2.04 22.17
C PRO A 460 5.97 1.16 20.95
N GLU A 461 6.87 0.25 20.58
CA GLU A 461 6.67 -0.72 19.51
C GLU A 461 5.69 -1.85 19.88
N LEU A 462 5.47 -2.08 21.17
CA LEU A 462 4.60 -3.15 21.68
C LEU A 462 3.18 -2.67 21.97
N MET A 463 2.89 -1.38 21.85
CA MET A 463 1.59 -0.80 22.25
C MET A 463 0.38 -1.47 21.60
N GLY A 464 0.51 -1.96 20.35
CA GLY A 464 -0.55 -2.72 19.68
C GLY A 464 -0.83 -4.06 20.35
N CYS A 465 0.21 -4.88 20.57
CA CYS A 465 0.04 -6.19 21.21
C CYS A 465 -0.30 -6.06 22.72
N PHE A 466 0.24 -5.09 23.41
CA PHE A 466 -0.13 -4.76 24.78
C PHE A 466 -1.60 -4.34 24.88
N GLY A 467 -2.00 -3.37 24.07
CA GLY A 467 -3.36 -2.82 24.09
C GLY A 467 -4.43 -3.85 23.74
N VAL A 468 -4.17 -4.77 22.79
CA VAL A 468 -5.12 -5.83 22.48
C VAL A 468 -5.24 -6.85 23.61
N GLY A 469 -4.17 -7.10 24.36
CA GLY A 469 -4.20 -7.95 25.55
C GLY A 469 -5.02 -7.31 26.69
N ILE A 470 -4.81 -6.02 26.96
CA ILE A 470 -5.62 -5.26 27.94
C ILE A 470 -7.09 -5.24 27.53
N LEU A 471 -7.37 -5.01 26.24
CA LEU A 471 -8.75 -5.06 25.73
C LEU A 471 -9.39 -6.45 25.90
N ALA A 472 -8.64 -7.53 25.66
CA ALA A 472 -9.14 -8.89 25.90
C ALA A 472 -9.44 -9.14 27.39
N ARG A 473 -8.61 -8.62 28.30
CA ARG A 473 -8.89 -8.65 29.74
C ARG A 473 -10.19 -7.93 30.10
N GLN A 474 -10.37 -6.70 29.60
CA GLN A 474 -11.62 -5.95 29.80
C GLN A 474 -12.84 -6.74 29.32
N LYS A 475 -12.73 -7.37 28.13
CA LYS A 475 -13.83 -8.18 27.58
C LYS A 475 -14.08 -9.47 28.35
N LEU A 476 -13.08 -10.04 29.04
CA LEU A 476 -13.25 -11.14 29.99
C LEU A 476 -13.99 -10.67 31.24
N GLU A 477 -13.61 -9.53 31.81
CA GLU A 477 -14.24 -8.93 33.00
C GLU A 477 -15.71 -8.55 32.72
N GLU A 478 -16.01 -8.07 31.50
CA GLU A 478 -17.36 -7.75 31.02
C GLU A 478 -18.19 -8.99 30.64
N GLY A 479 -17.62 -10.21 30.69
CA GLY A 479 -18.30 -11.46 30.38
C GLY A 479 -18.49 -11.75 28.89
N PHE A 480 -17.85 -11.00 27.99
CA PHE A 480 -17.88 -11.24 26.52
C PHE A 480 -16.88 -12.31 26.07
N LEU A 481 -15.86 -12.60 26.87
CA LEU A 481 -14.88 -13.64 26.65
C LEU A 481 -14.88 -14.62 27.83
N SER A 482 -14.41 -15.84 27.57
CA SER A 482 -14.18 -16.87 28.60
C SER A 482 -12.70 -17.25 28.55
N LYS A 483 -12.16 -17.65 29.71
CA LYS A 483 -10.80 -18.21 29.79
C LYS A 483 -10.72 -19.50 28.97
N SER A 484 -9.64 -19.66 28.24
CA SER A 484 -9.25 -20.87 27.52
C SER A 484 -7.84 -21.27 27.96
N SER A 485 -7.31 -22.36 27.43
CA SER A 485 -5.92 -22.75 27.67
C SER A 485 -5.14 -22.69 26.39
N PHE A 486 -3.99 -22.02 26.41
CA PHE A 486 -3.06 -21.90 25.27
C PHE A 486 -1.69 -22.41 25.69
N ASP A 487 -1.17 -23.39 24.96
CA ASP A 487 0.18 -23.92 25.16
C ASP A 487 1.08 -23.46 24.01
N ILE A 488 2.24 -22.87 24.32
CA ILE A 488 3.18 -22.36 23.32
C ILE A 488 3.70 -23.48 22.41
N ASP A 489 3.96 -24.67 22.95
CA ASP A 489 4.48 -25.79 22.18
C ASP A 489 3.44 -26.36 21.23
N GLU A 490 2.18 -26.39 21.63
CA GLU A 490 1.06 -26.76 20.79
C GLU A 490 0.90 -25.75 19.65
N ILE A 491 0.91 -24.44 19.94
CA ILE A 491 0.86 -23.39 18.92
C ILE A 491 2.04 -23.51 17.92
N LEU A 492 3.25 -23.78 18.41
CA LEU A 492 4.42 -23.95 17.55
C LEU A 492 4.33 -25.17 16.64
N SER A 493 3.66 -26.24 17.08
CA SER A 493 3.44 -27.45 16.28
C SER A 493 2.30 -27.33 15.28
N THR A 494 1.38 -26.38 15.47
CA THR A 494 0.23 -26.16 14.58
C THR A 494 0.69 -25.74 13.17
N GLU A 495 0.12 -26.38 12.13
CA GLU A 495 0.40 -26.03 10.73
C GLU A 495 -0.83 -25.45 10.06
N ILE A 496 -0.60 -24.48 9.16
CA ILE A 496 -1.62 -24.00 8.23
C ILE A 496 -1.41 -24.66 6.89
N ILE A 497 -2.44 -25.33 6.39
CA ILE A 497 -2.45 -25.93 5.07
C ILE A 497 -3.35 -25.07 4.15
N TYR A 498 -2.78 -24.57 3.05
CA TYR A 498 -3.54 -23.89 2.00
C TYR A 498 -4.15 -24.95 1.09
N GLU A 499 -5.48 -25.17 1.17
CA GLU A 499 -6.14 -26.26 0.44
C GLU A 499 -6.49 -25.86 -1.00
N ARG A 500 -7.24 -24.77 -1.18
CA ARG A 500 -7.73 -24.32 -2.48
C ARG A 500 -8.08 -22.85 -2.51
N GLU A 501 -8.16 -22.31 -3.71
CA GLU A 501 -8.72 -21.00 -3.99
C GLU A 501 -9.95 -21.14 -4.89
N PHE A 502 -10.97 -20.31 -4.68
CA PHE A 502 -12.13 -20.22 -5.56
C PHE A 502 -12.60 -18.77 -5.66
N LYS A 503 -13.35 -18.45 -6.72
CA LYS A 503 -13.97 -17.13 -6.88
C LYS A 503 -15.35 -17.13 -6.22
N CYS A 504 -15.60 -16.13 -5.35
CA CYS A 504 -16.92 -15.93 -4.77
C CYS A 504 -17.92 -15.51 -5.85
N LYS A 505 -19.08 -16.18 -5.90
CA LYS A 505 -20.14 -15.91 -6.87
C LYS A 505 -21.33 -15.18 -6.25
N ALA A 506 -21.18 -14.58 -5.07
CA ALA A 506 -22.29 -13.92 -4.37
C ALA A 506 -22.66 -12.54 -4.94
N CYS A 507 -21.76 -11.90 -5.67
CA CYS A 507 -21.96 -10.63 -6.37
C CYS A 507 -20.90 -10.49 -7.47
N ASP A 508 -21.01 -9.40 -8.25
CA ASP A 508 -20.19 -9.11 -9.41
C ASP A 508 -18.69 -8.82 -9.09
N ASN A 509 -18.31 -8.81 -7.82
CA ASN A 509 -16.92 -8.61 -7.40
C ASN A 509 -16.02 -9.83 -7.67
N TYR A 510 -16.58 -11.03 -7.80
CA TYR A 510 -15.85 -12.28 -8.03
C TYR A 510 -14.56 -12.43 -7.20
N CYS A 511 -14.60 -12.00 -5.94
CA CYS A 511 -13.44 -11.97 -5.06
C CYS A 511 -12.77 -13.34 -4.95
N PRO A 512 -11.43 -13.42 -5.01
CA PRO A 512 -10.72 -14.64 -4.68
C PRO A 512 -10.89 -14.98 -3.21
N ILE A 513 -11.22 -16.24 -2.92
CA ILE A 513 -11.41 -16.77 -1.57
C ILE A 513 -10.49 -17.97 -1.40
N ARG A 514 -9.63 -17.92 -0.40
CA ARG A 514 -8.76 -19.03 -0.01
C ARG A 514 -9.34 -19.81 1.14
N VAL A 515 -9.18 -21.12 1.06
CA VAL A 515 -9.54 -22.05 2.13
C VAL A 515 -8.26 -22.47 2.84
N LEU A 516 -8.18 -22.15 4.10
CA LEU A 516 -7.11 -22.56 4.99
C LEU A 516 -7.63 -23.68 5.90
N ASN A 517 -6.81 -24.69 6.13
CA ASN A 517 -7.07 -25.74 7.09
C ASN A 517 -6.09 -25.56 8.26
N VAL A 518 -6.64 -25.39 9.45
CA VAL A 518 -5.90 -25.32 10.72
C VAL A 518 -6.46 -26.41 11.62
N ASN A 519 -5.64 -27.35 12.00
CA ASN A 519 -6.02 -28.47 12.89
C ASN A 519 -7.29 -29.21 12.42
N GLY A 520 -7.46 -29.43 11.09
CA GLY A 520 -8.63 -30.09 10.50
C GLY A 520 -9.85 -29.19 10.28
N HIS A 521 -9.85 -27.98 10.78
CA HIS A 521 -10.92 -26.99 10.58
C HIS A 521 -10.65 -26.10 9.38
N LYS A 522 -11.67 -25.93 8.51
CA LYS A 522 -11.57 -25.13 7.29
C LYS A 522 -12.06 -23.71 7.51
N TYR A 523 -11.22 -22.75 7.15
CA TYR A 523 -11.49 -21.32 7.26
C TYR A 523 -11.39 -20.64 5.90
N MET A 524 -12.35 -19.78 5.58
CA MET A 524 -12.38 -19.05 4.31
C MET A 524 -11.87 -17.62 4.53
N PHE A 525 -10.86 -17.24 3.75
CA PHE A 525 -10.26 -15.90 3.79
C PHE A 525 -10.37 -15.20 2.45
N GLY A 526 -10.45 -13.89 2.47
CA GLY A 526 -10.59 -13.04 1.30
C GLY A 526 -11.99 -12.45 1.18
N GLY A 527 -12.22 -11.77 0.08
CA GLY A 527 -13.46 -11.04 -0.16
C GLY A 527 -13.38 -9.58 0.29
N ARG A 528 -14.11 -8.73 -0.45
CA ARG A 528 -14.19 -7.29 -0.17
C ARG A 528 -15.32 -6.93 0.81
N CYS A 529 -16.13 -7.90 1.18
CA CYS A 529 -17.25 -7.76 2.13
C CYS A 529 -17.08 -8.69 3.35
N ASN A 530 -17.94 -8.55 4.34
CA ASN A 530 -17.88 -9.32 5.57
C ASN A 530 -18.46 -10.74 5.47
N LYS A 531 -18.91 -11.20 4.30
CA LYS A 531 -19.58 -12.51 4.14
C LYS A 531 -18.78 -13.64 4.79
N TYR A 532 -17.53 -13.85 4.37
CA TYR A 532 -16.70 -14.92 4.90
C TYR A 532 -16.16 -14.65 6.30
N ALA A 533 -15.98 -13.38 6.66
CA ALA A 533 -15.67 -13.01 8.05
C ALA A 533 -16.82 -13.36 9.00
N ASN A 534 -18.06 -13.13 8.60
CA ASN A 534 -19.25 -13.50 9.37
C ASN A 534 -19.40 -15.03 9.49
N VAL A 535 -19.14 -15.76 8.41
CA VAL A 535 -19.13 -17.25 8.42
C VAL A 535 -18.09 -17.77 9.42
N ARG A 536 -16.87 -17.24 9.43
CA ARG A 536 -15.83 -17.61 10.40
C ARG A 536 -16.27 -17.33 11.85
N LYS A 537 -16.90 -16.20 12.08
CA LYS A 537 -17.40 -15.77 13.41
C LYS A 537 -18.71 -16.44 13.79
N LYS A 538 -19.21 -17.36 12.96
CA LYS A 538 -20.51 -18.04 13.15
C LYS A 538 -21.67 -17.05 13.42
N LYS A 539 -21.57 -15.86 12.86
CA LYS A 539 -22.65 -14.86 12.94
C LYS A 539 -23.77 -15.24 11.99
N VAL A 540 -24.87 -15.68 12.51
CA VAL A 540 -26.12 -15.86 11.76
C VAL A 540 -26.83 -14.51 11.73
N PHE A 541 -26.96 -13.95 10.55
CA PHE A 541 -27.77 -12.74 10.34
C PHE A 541 -29.19 -13.17 9.99
N ASP A 542 -30.15 -12.69 10.76
CA ASP A 542 -31.57 -12.79 10.39
C ASP A 542 -31.90 -11.64 9.42
N GLU A 543 -31.83 -11.93 8.15
CA GLU A 543 -32.09 -10.95 7.07
C GLU A 543 -33.50 -10.35 7.16
N SER A 544 -34.46 -11.07 7.78
CA SER A 544 -35.85 -10.59 7.93
C SER A 544 -35.98 -9.38 8.88
N ARG A 545 -34.96 -9.15 9.73
CA ARG A 545 -34.91 -8.04 10.70
C ARG A 545 -34.19 -6.79 10.17
N VAL A 546 -33.61 -6.86 9.00
CA VAL A 546 -32.84 -5.74 8.45
C VAL A 546 -33.48 -5.27 7.15
N PHE A 547 -33.97 -4.04 7.16
CA PHE A 547 -34.47 -3.41 5.94
C PHE A 547 -33.26 -3.08 5.03
N ASN A 548 -33.25 -3.67 3.82
CA ASN A 548 -32.17 -3.42 2.85
C ASN A 548 -32.47 -2.14 2.05
N TYR A 549 -31.94 -1.03 2.50
CA TYR A 549 -32.09 0.26 1.82
C TYR A 549 -31.44 0.29 0.42
N ILE A 550 -30.44 -0.56 0.15
CA ILE A 550 -29.79 -0.62 -1.16
C ILE A 550 -30.75 -1.27 -2.18
N ASP A 551 -31.39 -2.37 -1.82
CA ASP A 551 -32.37 -3.02 -2.70
C ASP A 551 -33.56 -2.08 -2.91
N ARG A 552 -34.05 -1.46 -1.85
CA ARG A 552 -35.14 -0.48 -1.96
C ARG A 552 -34.80 0.71 -2.86
N ARG A 553 -33.59 1.25 -2.75
CA ARG A 553 -33.09 2.30 -3.65
C ARG A 553 -33.02 1.81 -5.10
N ASN A 554 -32.53 0.61 -5.32
CA ASN A 554 -32.46 0.03 -6.66
C ASN A 554 -33.84 -0.18 -7.26
N ASP A 555 -34.79 -0.71 -6.51
CA ASP A 555 -36.18 -0.85 -6.94
C ASP A 555 -36.78 0.49 -7.30
N LEU A 556 -36.60 1.50 -6.44
CA LEU A 556 -37.10 2.86 -6.69
C LEU A 556 -36.54 3.42 -8.00
N LEU A 557 -35.19 3.38 -8.19
CA LEU A 557 -34.55 4.02 -9.33
C LEU A 557 -34.70 3.24 -10.64
N PHE A 558 -34.57 1.93 -10.59
CA PHE A 558 -34.46 1.11 -11.80
C PHE A 558 -35.83 0.50 -12.21
N ILE A 559 -36.82 0.50 -11.32
CA ILE A 559 -38.16 -0.07 -11.59
C ILE A 559 -39.23 0.99 -11.45
N GLU A 560 -39.43 1.56 -10.26
CA GLU A 560 -40.59 2.43 -9.97
C GLU A 560 -40.52 3.79 -10.68
N CYS A 561 -39.34 4.40 -10.76
CA CYS A 561 -39.11 5.69 -11.43
C CYS A 561 -38.74 5.55 -12.92
N ALA A 562 -38.57 4.34 -13.41
CA ALA A 562 -38.30 4.08 -14.84
C ALA A 562 -39.60 3.86 -15.62
N PRO A 563 -39.61 4.19 -16.94
CA PRO A 563 -40.77 3.89 -17.79
C PRO A 563 -40.84 2.37 -18.05
N ASP A 564 -42.03 1.90 -18.34
CA ASP A 564 -42.24 0.54 -18.80
C ASP A 564 -41.62 0.33 -20.21
N PRO A 565 -40.59 -0.52 -20.33
CA PRO A 565 -39.86 -0.67 -21.59
C PRO A 565 -40.69 -1.27 -22.73
N GLU A 566 -41.82 -1.89 -22.40
CA GLU A 566 -42.75 -2.45 -23.40
C GLU A 566 -43.72 -1.43 -24.00
N LYS A 567 -43.84 -0.24 -23.39
CA LYS A 567 -44.80 0.81 -23.78
C LYS A 567 -44.17 1.93 -24.62
N LEU A 568 -43.27 1.64 -25.52
CA LEU A 568 -42.69 2.63 -26.45
C LEU A 568 -43.71 3.12 -27.46
N VAL A 569 -43.94 4.44 -27.54
CA VAL A 569 -44.94 5.06 -28.41
C VAL A 569 -44.58 4.96 -29.89
N ARG A 570 -43.32 5.00 -30.24
CA ARG A 570 -42.77 4.76 -31.61
C ARG A 570 -41.44 4.02 -31.46
N LYS A 571 -41.45 2.73 -31.62
CA LYS A 571 -40.22 1.92 -31.51
C LYS A 571 -39.28 2.18 -32.68
N ARG A 572 -38.05 2.57 -32.39
CA ARG A 572 -36.94 2.67 -33.34
C ARG A 572 -36.33 1.30 -33.60
N ASP A 573 -35.69 1.14 -34.75
CA ASP A 573 -35.07 -0.11 -35.19
C ASP A 573 -33.63 -0.30 -34.68
N TYR A 574 -33.17 0.56 -33.75
CA TYR A 574 -31.86 0.48 -33.11
C TYR A 574 -31.98 0.54 -31.59
N THR A 575 -31.02 -0.10 -30.93
CA THR A 575 -30.97 -0.26 -29.49
C THR A 575 -29.76 0.48 -28.90
N VAL A 576 -29.95 1.20 -27.80
CA VAL A 576 -28.88 1.84 -27.06
C VAL A 576 -28.55 1.06 -25.82
N GLY A 577 -27.30 0.59 -25.69
CA GLY A 577 -26.79 -0.04 -24.49
C GLY A 577 -26.31 0.99 -23.48
N ILE A 578 -26.69 0.85 -22.22
CA ILE A 578 -26.25 1.71 -21.12
C ILE A 578 -25.57 0.86 -20.06
N PRO A 579 -24.23 1.02 -19.87
CA PRO A 579 -23.53 0.36 -18.80
C PRO A 579 -23.96 0.88 -17.42
N ARG A 580 -24.41 -0.01 -16.54
CA ARG A 580 -24.83 0.32 -15.19
C ARG A 580 -23.62 0.59 -14.30
N CYS A 581 -23.06 1.78 -14.39
CA CYS A 581 -21.88 2.21 -13.65
C CYS A 581 -21.97 3.70 -13.27
N PHE A 582 -21.17 4.11 -12.29
CA PHE A 582 -21.03 5.49 -11.81
C PHE A 582 -22.38 6.21 -11.66
N SER A 583 -22.54 7.36 -12.31
CA SER A 583 -23.70 8.25 -12.19
C SER A 583 -25.00 7.65 -12.75
N ILE A 584 -24.93 6.58 -13.54
CA ILE A 584 -26.12 5.87 -13.98
C ILE A 584 -26.94 5.33 -12.80
N TYR A 585 -26.28 4.96 -11.69
CA TYR A 585 -26.97 4.58 -10.46
C TYR A 585 -27.85 5.68 -9.85
N SER A 586 -27.69 6.93 -10.24
CA SER A 586 -28.54 8.04 -9.77
C SER A 586 -29.36 8.66 -10.90
N LEU A 587 -28.85 8.65 -12.12
CA LEU A 587 -29.46 9.32 -13.26
C LEU A 587 -30.24 8.37 -14.19
N TRP A 588 -30.41 7.10 -13.81
CA TRP A 588 -31.18 6.15 -14.59
C TRP A 588 -32.62 6.63 -14.91
N PRO A 589 -33.42 7.19 -13.99
CA PRO A 589 -34.73 7.68 -14.33
C PRO A 589 -34.70 8.73 -15.45
N LEU A 590 -33.73 9.65 -15.43
CA LEU A 590 -33.58 10.67 -16.46
C LEU A 590 -33.33 10.03 -17.83
N TYR A 591 -32.34 9.16 -17.96
CA TYR A 591 -31.98 8.58 -19.25
C TYR A 591 -32.96 7.53 -19.74
N SER A 592 -33.55 6.75 -18.86
CA SER A 592 -34.58 5.80 -19.24
C SER A 592 -35.84 6.50 -19.82
N TRP A 593 -36.26 7.58 -19.21
CA TRP A 593 -37.38 8.40 -19.76
C TRP A 593 -36.96 9.14 -21.03
N PHE A 594 -35.76 9.68 -21.11
CA PHE A 594 -35.25 10.36 -22.32
C PHE A 594 -35.33 9.45 -23.53
N PHE A 595 -34.72 8.27 -23.47
CA PHE A 595 -34.75 7.30 -24.59
C PHE A 595 -36.15 6.75 -24.84
N HIS A 596 -36.93 6.53 -23.78
CA HIS A 596 -38.32 6.08 -23.92
C HIS A 596 -39.18 7.08 -24.73
N LEU A 597 -39.08 8.37 -24.42
CA LEU A 597 -39.84 9.42 -25.14
C LEU A 597 -39.37 9.57 -26.60
N LEU A 598 -38.12 9.26 -26.89
CA LEU A 598 -37.57 9.20 -28.26
C LEU A 598 -37.99 7.93 -29.01
N GLY A 599 -38.58 6.98 -28.34
CA GLY A 599 -38.99 5.68 -28.89
C GLY A 599 -37.77 4.72 -29.09
N VAL A 600 -36.68 4.96 -28.42
CA VAL A 600 -35.47 4.18 -28.53
C VAL A 600 -35.44 3.07 -27.46
N PRO A 601 -35.39 1.79 -27.85
CA PRO A 601 -35.15 0.69 -26.91
C PRO A 601 -33.81 0.82 -26.19
N VAL A 602 -33.81 0.62 -24.87
CA VAL A 602 -32.58 0.66 -24.06
C VAL A 602 -32.30 -0.70 -23.45
N MET A 603 -31.04 -1.12 -23.55
CA MET A 603 -30.49 -2.28 -22.84
C MET A 603 -29.59 -1.78 -21.70
N LEU A 604 -30.03 -1.97 -20.45
CA LEU A 604 -29.19 -1.70 -19.28
C LEU A 604 -28.37 -2.94 -18.95
N SER A 605 -27.05 -2.79 -18.71
CA SER A 605 -26.20 -3.94 -18.32
C SER A 605 -26.73 -4.57 -17.03
N LYS A 606 -26.79 -5.90 -17.02
CA LYS A 606 -27.28 -6.70 -15.89
C LYS A 606 -26.15 -7.27 -15.05
N ASN A 607 -25.03 -7.58 -15.69
CA ASN A 607 -23.89 -8.25 -15.09
C ASN A 607 -22.62 -7.38 -15.21
N VAL A 608 -21.63 -7.72 -14.41
CA VAL A 608 -20.26 -7.20 -14.55
C VAL A 608 -19.40 -8.33 -15.08
N SER A 609 -19.08 -8.28 -16.39
CA SER A 609 -18.26 -9.30 -17.04
C SER A 609 -16.84 -9.34 -16.46
N HIS A 610 -16.37 -10.54 -16.14
CA HIS A 610 -15.00 -10.75 -15.67
C HIS A 610 -13.98 -10.44 -16.78
N GLU A 611 -14.30 -10.74 -18.01
CA GLU A 611 -13.45 -10.42 -19.16
C GLU A 611 -13.29 -8.90 -19.29
N GLY A 612 -14.39 -8.15 -19.19
CA GLY A 612 -14.34 -6.71 -19.19
C GLY A 612 -13.52 -6.14 -18.03
N THR A 613 -13.69 -6.64 -16.81
CA THR A 613 -12.87 -6.17 -15.67
C THR A 613 -11.39 -6.48 -15.85
N ALA A 614 -11.03 -7.54 -16.57
CA ALA A 614 -9.64 -7.88 -16.86
C ALA A 614 -8.96 -6.94 -17.88
N ARG A 615 -9.72 -6.15 -18.64
CA ARG A 615 -9.20 -5.18 -19.63
C ARG A 615 -8.59 -3.91 -18.99
N VAL A 616 -8.75 -3.73 -17.69
CA VAL A 616 -8.16 -2.58 -16.98
C VAL A 616 -6.65 -2.73 -16.93
N GLU A 617 -5.91 -1.84 -17.61
CA GLU A 617 -4.44 -1.85 -17.65
C GLU A 617 -3.81 -1.58 -16.27
N SER A 618 -4.46 -0.78 -15.44
CA SER A 618 -3.98 -0.42 -14.10
C SER A 618 -5.15 -0.34 -13.12
N SER A 619 -5.17 -1.24 -12.15
CA SER A 619 -6.18 -1.27 -11.10
C SER A 619 -5.95 -0.12 -10.10
N TYR A 620 -6.74 0.94 -10.21
CA TYR A 620 -6.64 2.13 -9.35
C TYR A 620 -7.96 2.56 -8.73
N CYS A 621 -9.06 2.14 -9.32
CA CYS A 621 -10.39 2.51 -8.89
C CYS A 621 -11.33 1.34 -9.17
N PHE A 622 -11.84 0.72 -8.13
CA PHE A 622 -12.73 -0.43 -8.27
C PHE A 622 -14.03 -0.13 -9.05
N PRO A 623 -14.71 1.03 -8.84
CA PRO A 623 -15.82 1.42 -9.71
C PRO A 623 -15.46 1.52 -11.20
N ALA A 624 -14.22 1.90 -11.56
CA ALA A 624 -13.77 1.89 -12.95
C ALA A 624 -13.60 0.46 -13.49
N GLU A 625 -13.13 -0.49 -12.68
CA GLU A 625 -13.08 -1.90 -13.05
C GLU A 625 -14.49 -2.44 -13.34
N ILE A 626 -15.47 -2.11 -12.47
CA ILE A 626 -16.87 -2.44 -12.68
C ILE A 626 -17.40 -1.84 -13.98
N ALA A 627 -17.04 -0.60 -14.29
CA ALA A 627 -17.47 0.05 -15.53
C ALA A 627 -17.00 -0.71 -16.78
N HIS A 628 -15.76 -1.20 -16.81
CA HIS A 628 -15.28 -2.04 -17.91
C HIS A 628 -16.09 -3.35 -18.03
N GLY A 629 -16.40 -4.00 -16.90
CA GLY A 629 -17.23 -5.18 -16.88
C GLY A 629 -18.66 -4.94 -17.36
N ALA A 630 -19.24 -3.79 -17.00
CA ALA A 630 -20.58 -3.40 -17.44
C ALA A 630 -20.61 -3.05 -18.94
N VAL A 631 -19.56 -2.44 -19.48
CA VAL A 631 -19.43 -2.16 -20.93
C VAL A 631 -19.30 -3.47 -21.70
N GLN A 632 -18.52 -4.43 -21.21
CA GLN A 632 -18.43 -5.75 -21.84
C GLN A 632 -19.80 -6.45 -21.90
N ASP A 633 -20.57 -6.40 -20.80
CA ASP A 633 -21.91 -7.00 -20.76
C ASP A 633 -22.85 -6.35 -21.82
N VAL A 634 -22.76 -5.03 -21.99
CA VAL A 634 -23.51 -4.32 -23.05
C VAL A 634 -23.03 -4.73 -24.44
N PHE A 635 -21.71 -4.81 -24.65
CA PHE A 635 -21.13 -5.19 -25.92
C PHE A 635 -21.48 -6.62 -26.36
N ASP A 636 -21.52 -7.55 -25.41
CA ASP A 636 -21.88 -8.95 -25.64
C ASP A 636 -23.35 -9.13 -26.08
N HIS A 637 -24.21 -8.13 -25.87
CA HIS A 637 -25.63 -8.14 -26.28
C HIS A 637 -25.88 -7.48 -27.64
N ASP A 638 -24.84 -7.20 -28.44
CA ASP A 638 -24.89 -6.70 -29.80
C ASP A 638 -25.83 -5.49 -29.98
N VAL A 639 -25.66 -4.47 -29.12
CA VAL A 639 -26.38 -3.21 -29.23
C VAL A 639 -25.84 -2.34 -30.36
N ASP A 640 -26.68 -1.49 -30.94
CA ASP A 640 -26.28 -0.60 -32.04
C ASP A 640 -25.38 0.53 -31.56
N TYR A 641 -25.67 1.10 -30.38
CA TYR A 641 -24.91 2.19 -29.76
C TYR A 641 -24.69 1.94 -28.28
N ILE A 642 -23.59 2.49 -27.75
CA ILE A 642 -23.24 2.44 -26.32
C ILE A 642 -23.23 3.88 -25.79
N PHE A 643 -24.07 4.17 -24.80
CA PHE A 643 -24.20 5.49 -24.18
C PHE A 643 -23.25 5.64 -23.01
N LEU A 644 -22.24 6.51 -23.16
CA LEU A 644 -21.20 6.79 -22.17
C LEU A 644 -21.01 8.30 -22.01
N PRO A 645 -21.87 8.98 -21.24
CA PRO A 645 -21.78 10.43 -21.09
C PRO A 645 -20.56 10.86 -20.28
N HIS A 646 -19.96 12.01 -20.65
CA HIS A 646 -19.00 12.74 -19.85
C HIS A 646 -19.74 13.59 -18.82
N TYR A 647 -19.74 13.19 -17.58
CA TYR A 647 -20.28 13.99 -16.49
C TYR A 647 -19.25 14.98 -16.01
N ARG A 648 -19.49 16.26 -16.19
CA ARG A 648 -18.58 17.33 -15.79
C ARG A 648 -18.82 17.77 -14.35
N ASP A 649 -20.03 18.18 -14.02
CA ASP A 649 -20.38 18.82 -12.76
C ASP A 649 -21.89 18.67 -12.44
N MET A 650 -22.23 19.00 -11.21
CA MET A 650 -23.61 19.06 -10.70
C MET A 650 -23.89 20.44 -10.12
N GLU A 651 -25.16 20.78 -9.93
CA GLU A 651 -25.56 21.94 -9.16
C GLU A 651 -25.09 21.78 -7.69
N SER A 652 -24.52 22.83 -7.12
CA SER A 652 -24.11 22.88 -5.72
C SER A 652 -25.17 23.65 -4.92
N TYR A 653 -25.47 23.17 -3.72
CA TYR A 653 -26.32 23.89 -2.77
C TYR A 653 -25.56 24.98 -2.00
N GLU A 654 -24.23 25.02 -2.10
CA GLU A 654 -23.35 26.01 -1.48
C GLU A 654 -22.80 26.93 -2.58
N GLU A 655 -22.96 28.24 -2.42
CA GLU A 655 -22.63 29.24 -3.45
C GLU A 655 -21.14 29.28 -3.83
N ASP A 656 -20.24 28.96 -2.89
CA ASP A 656 -18.79 29.03 -3.09
C ASP A 656 -18.14 27.66 -3.41
N VAL A 657 -18.91 26.60 -3.62
CA VAL A 657 -18.39 25.23 -3.83
C VAL A 657 -18.69 24.72 -5.22
N THR A 658 -17.67 24.32 -5.96
CA THR A 658 -17.82 23.65 -7.25
C THR A 658 -18.06 22.15 -7.05
N ALA A 659 -19.22 21.64 -7.49
CA ALA A 659 -19.59 20.24 -7.41
C ALA A 659 -19.17 19.47 -8.67
N ASN A 660 -17.86 19.30 -8.86
CA ASN A 660 -17.32 18.52 -9.97
C ASN A 660 -17.43 17.02 -9.72
N PHE A 661 -17.75 16.25 -10.75
CA PHE A 661 -17.63 14.79 -10.68
C PHE A 661 -16.17 14.35 -10.53
N CYS A 662 -15.97 13.18 -9.94
CA CYS A 662 -14.67 12.55 -9.85
C CYS A 662 -14.01 12.51 -11.24
N PRO A 663 -12.69 12.84 -11.38
CA PRO A 663 -11.99 12.81 -12.66
C PRO A 663 -12.10 11.47 -13.40
N ILE A 664 -12.22 10.36 -12.68
CA ILE A 664 -12.40 9.02 -13.24
C ILE A 664 -13.79 8.87 -13.90
N THR A 665 -14.82 9.43 -13.28
CA THR A 665 -16.17 9.48 -13.87
C THR A 665 -16.19 10.39 -15.10
N GLN A 666 -15.55 11.56 -15.01
CA GLN A 666 -15.46 12.49 -16.13
C GLN A 666 -14.74 11.88 -17.34
N SER A 667 -13.70 11.09 -17.13
CA SER A 667 -12.88 10.51 -18.19
C SER A 667 -13.36 9.13 -18.67
N LEU A 668 -14.51 8.63 -18.20
CA LEU A 668 -15.04 7.32 -18.54
C LEU A 668 -14.99 6.98 -20.04
N PRO A 669 -15.50 7.81 -20.96
CA PRO A 669 -15.50 7.46 -22.38
C PRO A 669 -14.11 7.28 -22.98
N TYR A 670 -13.11 8.05 -22.49
CA TYR A 670 -11.76 7.99 -23.04
C TYR A 670 -11.04 6.67 -22.71
N TYR A 671 -11.08 6.24 -21.46
CA TYR A 671 -10.39 5.01 -21.10
C TYR A 671 -11.17 3.76 -21.52
N ILE A 672 -12.49 3.83 -21.63
CA ILE A 672 -13.30 2.74 -22.22
C ILE A 672 -12.98 2.56 -23.70
N LYS A 673 -13.00 3.62 -24.49
CA LYS A 673 -12.64 3.54 -25.93
C LYS A 673 -11.24 2.92 -26.13
N LYS A 674 -10.32 3.22 -25.24
CA LYS A 674 -8.97 2.63 -25.29
C LYS A 674 -8.97 1.14 -24.92
N ALA A 675 -9.78 0.73 -23.94
CA ALA A 675 -9.86 -0.65 -23.46
C ALA A 675 -10.64 -1.58 -24.43
N PHE A 676 -11.48 -1.00 -25.31
CA PHE A 676 -12.31 -1.71 -26.27
C PHE A 676 -12.06 -1.20 -27.71
N PRO A 677 -10.85 -1.39 -28.25
CA PRO A 677 -10.49 -0.88 -29.59
C PRO A 677 -11.25 -1.56 -30.72
N GLU A 678 -11.87 -2.72 -30.46
CA GLU A 678 -12.71 -3.45 -31.39
C GLU A 678 -14.09 -2.83 -31.61
N ILE A 679 -14.55 -1.95 -30.70
CA ILE A 679 -15.83 -1.24 -30.87
C ILE A 679 -15.61 0.01 -31.72
N PRO A 680 -16.25 0.15 -32.87
CA PRO A 680 -16.13 1.32 -33.74
C PRO A 680 -16.50 2.61 -33.00
N GLU A 681 -15.79 3.72 -33.31
CA GLU A 681 -15.98 4.98 -32.60
C GLU A 681 -17.39 5.57 -32.80
N GLU A 682 -18.01 5.33 -33.96
CA GLU A 682 -19.35 5.74 -34.28
C GLU A 682 -20.45 5.06 -33.45
N LYS A 683 -20.16 3.92 -32.84
CA LYS A 683 -21.07 3.25 -31.92
C LYS A 683 -21.14 3.90 -30.53
N TYR A 684 -20.19 4.80 -30.17
CA TYR A 684 -20.18 5.45 -28.89
C TYR A 684 -20.95 6.77 -28.88
N LEU A 685 -21.96 6.88 -28.05
CA LEU A 685 -22.67 8.11 -27.75
C LEU A 685 -22.05 8.74 -26.47
N THR A 686 -21.23 9.76 -26.66
CA THR A 686 -20.44 10.37 -25.58
C THR A 686 -20.72 11.86 -25.39
N PRO A 687 -21.97 12.26 -25.06
CA PRO A 687 -22.27 13.66 -24.82
C PRO A 687 -21.55 14.18 -23.56
N VAL A 688 -21.20 15.48 -23.58
CA VAL A 688 -20.75 16.17 -22.36
C VAL A 688 -21.96 16.70 -21.63
N VAL A 689 -22.13 16.27 -20.38
CA VAL A 689 -23.29 16.63 -19.54
C VAL A 689 -22.82 17.49 -18.38
N SER A 690 -23.40 18.67 -18.24
CA SER A 690 -23.18 19.62 -17.15
C SER A 690 -24.53 19.99 -16.54
N PHE A 691 -24.61 19.85 -15.20
CA PHE A 691 -25.79 20.27 -14.46
C PHE A 691 -25.53 21.52 -13.60
N TRP A 692 -24.39 22.19 -13.79
CA TRP A 692 -23.98 23.37 -13.00
C TRP A 692 -25.00 24.50 -13.04
N TYR A 693 -25.62 24.73 -14.20
CA TYR A 693 -26.61 25.80 -14.39
C TYR A 693 -28.06 25.34 -14.18
N GLY A 694 -28.26 24.20 -13.51
CA GLY A 694 -29.54 23.60 -13.32
C GLY A 694 -30.03 22.75 -14.51
N VAL A 695 -31.11 22.00 -14.26
CA VAL A 695 -31.68 21.05 -15.22
C VAL A 695 -32.19 21.73 -16.49
N GLU A 696 -32.66 22.97 -16.38
CA GLU A 696 -33.19 23.71 -17.55
C GLU A 696 -32.11 24.01 -18.60
N LYS A 697 -30.92 24.39 -18.19
CA LYS A 697 -29.82 24.62 -19.14
C LYS A 697 -29.16 23.32 -19.65
N ALA A 698 -29.19 22.25 -18.87
CA ALA A 698 -28.79 20.93 -19.35
C ALA A 698 -29.72 20.43 -20.48
N ARG A 699 -30.94 20.96 -20.55
CA ARG A 699 -31.93 20.68 -21.60
C ARG A 699 -31.59 21.36 -22.92
N GLU A 700 -30.89 22.48 -22.91
CA GLU A 700 -30.48 23.25 -24.10
C GLU A 700 -29.21 22.72 -24.77
N SER A 701 -28.36 21.99 -24.01
CA SER A 701 -27.12 21.36 -24.50
C SER A 701 -27.34 19.95 -25.03
#